data_bd37f55dc327fc1715d204b35b97606c
#
_entry.id   bd37f55dc327fc1715d204b35b97606c
#
_cell.length_a   1.000
_cell.length_b   1.000
_cell.length_c   1.000
_cell.angle_alpha   90.00
_cell.angle_beta   90.00
_cell.angle_gamma   90.00
#
_symmetry.space_group_name_H-M   'P 1'
#
loop_
_entity.id
_entity.type
_entity.pdbx_description
1 polymer ?
#
loop_
_entity_poly.entity_id
_entity_poly.type
_entity_poly.pdbx_seq_one_letter_code
_entity_poly.pdbx_strand_id
1 'polypeptide(L)'
;MIKFGKAVVKLRIPILILSIFLLIPSAIGYFNTRVNYDILTYLPEEIETMKGQDLLLDEFGTGAFSFCVVEGMDAKDISAMREQMEEVPHVKSVIWYDSLADISIPMEMLPDEIYDFFNNDEKDSTLLAVLYDTSMSADETMDAIEELRGVVKDQCYISGMSAVVTDIKNLSNKETPVYVLIAVVLAVIVLSLTMDSALAPIFFLLSIGMAIVYNLGTNVFKGEISYVTQALAAVLQLGVTMDYSIFLWHSYEEQQERFQGDKKRAMAHAISNTITSVVGSSITTVAGFVALCFMSFTLGMDLGIVMAKGVVLGVICCVTVLPSLLLVFDKAIEKTKHKVIIPDLGRIADWIVRHYGVFLIVFLVVLGPAIYGYTHTDVYYDLAGTLPKSLSSITANDKLNEDFEMGATHMIIADSSLSAKDASAMLDEISKVDGVKMALGFDSLVGPGIPREFIPDDVKDVLINGDYQMMVVGSEYAVASDGVNAQCEEINNIIKKYDSSAMLIGEAPCTKDLIEITDQDFKTVSIVSIGAIFVIIALVFKSVSLPVILVAVIEFAIFINMGIPAYTHTTLPFIASIVIGTIQLGATVDYAILMTTKYKKLRYNGADKKEAIATALRSSIQSIIVSALSFFAATFGVGMYSNIDMISSLCILMARGAIISMFVVIFILPSMFMIFDKLICATSMGFRKKKGTTVNVSENNVSVQ
;
A
#
# COMPACT_ATOMS: atom_id res chain seq x y z
N MET A 1 -30.54 -19.59 -4.23
CA MET A 1 -29.30 -19.93 -3.51
C MET A 1 -29.10 -21.46 -3.40
N ILE A 2 -30.03 -22.25 -2.84
CA ILE A 2 -29.85 -23.71 -2.69
C ILE A 2 -29.59 -24.46 -4.01
N LYS A 3 -30.20 -24.02 -5.14
CA LYS A 3 -29.95 -24.61 -6.48
C LYS A 3 -28.46 -24.44 -6.88
N PHE A 4 -27.86 -23.29 -6.56
CA PHE A 4 -26.43 -23.05 -6.80
C PHE A 4 -25.58 -23.98 -5.94
N GLY A 5 -25.82 -24.07 -4.62
CA GLY A 5 -25.09 -24.99 -3.76
C GLY A 5 -25.15 -26.45 -4.23
N LYS A 6 -26.33 -26.90 -4.65
CA LYS A 6 -26.49 -28.25 -5.25
C LYS A 6 -25.68 -28.43 -6.55
N ALA A 7 -25.62 -27.39 -7.40
CA ALA A 7 -24.81 -27.39 -8.62
C ALA A 7 -23.31 -27.51 -8.33
N VAL A 8 -22.79 -26.68 -7.38
CA VAL A 8 -21.39 -26.75 -6.94
C VAL A 8 -21.03 -28.15 -6.41
N VAL A 9 -21.85 -28.73 -5.54
CA VAL A 9 -21.63 -30.06 -4.98
C VAL A 9 -21.62 -31.14 -6.08
N LYS A 10 -22.52 -31.02 -7.08
CA LYS A 10 -22.57 -31.95 -8.23
C LYS A 10 -21.36 -31.83 -9.14
N LEU A 11 -20.92 -30.59 -9.41
CA LEU A 11 -19.83 -30.24 -10.34
C LEU A 11 -18.47 -30.10 -9.66
N ARG A 12 -18.29 -30.59 -8.42
CA ARG A 12 -17.07 -30.39 -7.65
C ARG A 12 -15.78 -30.82 -8.34
N ILE A 13 -15.77 -31.93 -9.09
CA ILE A 13 -14.58 -32.39 -9.81
C ILE A 13 -14.30 -31.51 -11.04
N PRO A 14 -15.26 -31.22 -11.94
CA PRO A 14 -15.09 -30.25 -13.02
C PRO A 14 -14.62 -28.88 -12.53
N ILE A 15 -15.13 -28.39 -11.40
CA ILE A 15 -14.69 -27.11 -10.82
C ILE A 15 -13.22 -27.17 -10.46
N LEU A 16 -12.73 -28.22 -9.79
CA LEU A 16 -11.32 -28.36 -9.44
C LEU A 16 -10.42 -28.49 -10.68
N ILE A 17 -10.84 -29.24 -11.69
CA ILE A 17 -10.07 -29.35 -12.94
C ILE A 17 -9.98 -28.00 -13.63
N LEU A 18 -11.08 -27.25 -13.72
CA LEU A 18 -11.10 -25.92 -14.32
C LEU A 18 -10.23 -24.94 -13.52
N SER A 19 -10.31 -24.97 -12.17
CA SER A 19 -9.49 -24.09 -11.34
C SER A 19 -8.00 -24.38 -11.52
N ILE A 20 -7.57 -25.64 -11.59
CA ILE A 20 -6.16 -25.98 -11.85
C ILE A 20 -5.75 -25.52 -13.25
N PHE A 21 -6.62 -25.70 -14.25
CA PHE A 21 -6.33 -25.27 -15.61
C PHE A 21 -6.17 -23.75 -15.71
N LEU A 22 -6.97 -22.97 -14.99
CA LEU A 22 -6.89 -21.51 -14.95
C LEU A 22 -5.62 -20.97 -14.25
N LEU A 23 -4.92 -21.78 -13.45
CA LEU A 23 -3.64 -21.37 -12.86
C LEU A 23 -2.57 -21.14 -13.92
N ILE A 24 -2.59 -21.90 -15.04
CA ILE A 24 -1.57 -21.78 -16.09
C ILE A 24 -1.58 -20.37 -16.74
N PRO A 25 -2.69 -19.90 -17.33
CA PRO A 25 -2.72 -18.57 -17.91
C PRO A 25 -2.53 -17.46 -16.85
N SER A 26 -2.97 -17.68 -15.59
CA SER A 26 -2.74 -16.72 -14.52
C SER A 26 -1.27 -16.62 -14.13
N ALA A 27 -0.54 -17.75 -14.10
CA ALA A 27 0.90 -17.73 -13.85
C ALA A 27 1.65 -17.00 -14.99
N ILE A 28 1.28 -17.27 -16.25
CA ILE A 28 1.84 -16.56 -17.41
C ILE A 28 1.58 -15.05 -17.28
N GLY A 29 0.34 -14.66 -16.93
CA GLY A 29 0.00 -13.25 -16.73
C GLY A 29 0.79 -12.60 -15.60
N TYR A 30 1.02 -13.31 -14.49
CA TYR A 30 1.83 -12.82 -13.38
C TYR A 30 3.28 -12.48 -13.81
N PHE A 31 3.92 -13.37 -14.54
CA PHE A 31 5.30 -13.15 -15.02
C PHE A 31 5.41 -12.07 -16.12
N ASN A 32 4.32 -11.79 -16.82
CA ASN A 32 4.28 -10.74 -17.85
C ASN A 32 3.72 -9.40 -17.33
N THR A 33 3.38 -9.30 -16.05
CA THR A 33 2.98 -8.03 -15.44
C THR A 33 4.23 -7.31 -14.94
N ARG A 34 4.49 -6.11 -15.44
CA ARG A 34 5.60 -5.26 -14.98
C ARG A 34 5.33 -4.80 -13.55
N VAL A 35 6.39 -4.70 -12.75
CA VAL A 35 6.35 -4.13 -11.41
C VAL A 35 7.09 -2.80 -11.40
N ASN A 36 6.40 -1.74 -11.04
CA ASN A 36 6.97 -0.41 -10.94
C ASN A 36 7.46 -0.17 -9.51
N TYR A 37 8.73 0.19 -9.37
CA TYR A 37 9.40 0.40 -8.07
C TYR A 37 9.54 1.87 -7.71
N ASP A 38 9.22 2.78 -8.63
CA ASP A 38 9.20 4.22 -8.38
C ASP A 38 7.78 4.69 -8.04
N ILE A 39 7.60 5.15 -6.81
CA ILE A 39 6.30 5.61 -6.32
C ILE A 39 5.94 6.99 -6.87
N LEU A 40 6.93 7.83 -7.18
CA LEU A 40 6.69 9.18 -7.67
C LEU A 40 6.02 9.20 -9.06
N THR A 41 6.20 8.13 -9.86
CA THR A 41 5.51 7.97 -11.15
C THR A 41 3.99 7.82 -11.05
N TYR A 42 3.47 7.64 -9.83
CA TYR A 42 2.02 7.61 -9.57
C TYR A 42 1.41 8.99 -9.28
N LEU A 43 2.20 10.05 -9.35
CA LEU A 43 1.70 11.42 -9.35
C LEU A 43 0.87 11.69 -10.61
N PRO A 44 -0.11 12.63 -10.55
CA PRO A 44 -0.90 12.98 -11.73
C PRO A 44 -0.01 13.54 -12.87
N GLU A 45 -0.20 13.05 -14.09
CA GLU A 45 0.55 13.50 -15.29
C GLU A 45 0.32 14.99 -15.61
N GLU A 46 -0.74 15.61 -15.09
CA GLU A 46 -1.09 16.99 -15.38
C GLU A 46 -0.29 18.03 -14.59
N ILE A 47 0.42 17.63 -13.51
CA ILE A 47 1.21 18.57 -12.70
C ILE A 47 2.50 18.99 -13.43
N GLU A 48 3.02 20.17 -13.06
CA GLU A 48 4.19 20.73 -13.74
C GLU A 48 5.45 19.88 -13.59
N THR A 49 5.66 19.31 -12.41
CA THR A 49 6.81 18.45 -12.12
C THR A 49 6.83 17.20 -13.01
N MET A 50 5.69 16.57 -13.26
CA MET A 50 5.59 15.39 -14.13
C MET A 50 5.77 15.78 -15.61
N LYS A 51 5.14 16.85 -16.07
CA LYS A 51 5.34 17.37 -17.43
C LYS A 51 6.79 17.75 -17.71
N GLY A 52 7.46 18.32 -16.72
CA GLY A 52 8.88 18.65 -16.86
C GLY A 52 9.78 17.42 -16.91
N GLN A 53 9.44 16.34 -16.22
CA GLN A 53 10.14 15.06 -16.34
C GLN A 53 9.95 14.42 -17.72
N ASP A 54 8.74 14.49 -18.28
CA ASP A 54 8.47 14.03 -19.65
C ASP A 54 9.27 14.84 -20.66
N LEU A 55 9.32 16.17 -20.52
CA LEU A 55 10.15 17.03 -21.38
C LEU A 55 11.64 16.72 -21.26
N LEU A 56 12.14 16.40 -20.06
CA LEU A 56 13.53 16.00 -19.89
C LEU A 56 13.87 14.74 -20.69
N LEU A 57 12.95 13.78 -20.71
CA LEU A 57 13.12 12.56 -21.50
C LEU A 57 12.95 12.82 -23.01
N ASP A 58 11.88 13.48 -23.41
CA ASP A 58 11.49 13.64 -24.81
C ASP A 58 12.42 14.59 -25.58
N GLU A 59 12.79 15.72 -24.98
CA GLU A 59 13.59 16.75 -25.62
C GLU A 59 15.08 16.55 -25.37
N PHE A 60 15.48 16.29 -24.15
CA PHE A 60 16.90 16.09 -23.83
C PHE A 60 17.35 14.64 -23.96
N GLY A 61 16.44 13.66 -24.15
CA GLY A 61 16.76 12.24 -24.19
C GLY A 61 17.43 11.78 -22.88
N THR A 62 17.10 12.40 -21.77
CA THR A 62 17.60 12.09 -20.43
C THR A 62 16.41 11.77 -19.54
N GLY A 63 16.20 10.49 -19.24
CA GLY A 63 15.06 10.08 -18.40
C GLY A 63 15.38 9.94 -16.94
N ALA A 64 16.67 9.81 -16.60
CA ALA A 64 17.14 9.66 -15.23
C ALA A 64 18.60 10.10 -15.10
N PHE A 65 19.03 10.34 -13.88
CA PHE A 65 20.43 10.63 -13.57
C PHE A 65 20.84 10.03 -12.21
N SER A 66 22.15 9.88 -12.02
CA SER A 66 22.78 9.48 -10.77
C SER A 66 24.07 10.27 -10.60
N PHE A 67 24.54 10.38 -9.35
CA PHE A 67 25.89 10.86 -9.10
C PHE A 67 26.75 9.70 -8.66
N CYS A 68 28.01 9.70 -9.11
CA CYS A 68 29.02 8.75 -8.65
C CYS A 68 30.10 9.52 -7.87
N VAL A 69 30.14 9.33 -6.56
CA VAL A 69 31.21 9.86 -5.71
C VAL A 69 32.38 8.89 -5.76
N VAL A 70 33.58 9.39 -6.05
CA VAL A 70 34.83 8.63 -6.16
C VAL A 70 35.82 9.15 -5.16
N GLU A 71 36.35 8.30 -4.26
CA GLU A 71 37.32 8.66 -3.21
C GLU A 71 38.73 8.16 -3.57
N GLY A 72 39.73 9.01 -3.41
CA GLY A 72 41.14 8.62 -3.45
C GLY A 72 41.61 7.89 -4.72
N MET A 73 41.16 8.32 -5.91
CA MET A 73 41.52 7.72 -7.19
C MET A 73 42.24 8.74 -8.09
N ASP A 74 43.28 8.31 -8.76
CA ASP A 74 44.02 9.14 -9.73
C ASP A 74 43.13 9.54 -10.93
N ALA A 75 43.27 10.79 -11.41
CA ALA A 75 42.47 11.36 -12.50
C ALA A 75 42.47 10.47 -13.78
N LYS A 76 43.58 9.83 -14.11
CA LYS A 76 43.68 8.92 -15.27
C LYS A 76 42.83 7.64 -15.09
N ASP A 77 42.79 7.14 -13.88
CA ASP A 77 42.00 5.95 -13.54
C ASP A 77 40.51 6.28 -13.56
N ILE A 78 40.14 7.49 -13.11
CA ILE A 78 38.77 8.01 -13.18
C ILE A 78 38.32 8.17 -14.62
N SER A 79 39.16 8.81 -15.49
CA SER A 79 38.84 8.97 -16.91
C SER A 79 38.67 7.63 -17.62
N ALA A 80 39.56 6.67 -17.35
CA ALA A 80 39.45 5.32 -17.91
C ALA A 80 38.18 4.56 -17.41
N MET A 81 37.80 4.77 -16.15
CA MET A 81 36.58 4.22 -15.59
C MET A 81 35.34 4.90 -16.21
N ARG A 82 35.36 6.23 -16.39
CA ARG A 82 34.28 6.99 -17.04
C ARG A 82 34.00 6.45 -18.45
N GLU A 83 35.04 6.21 -19.25
CA GLU A 83 34.90 5.61 -20.58
C GLU A 83 34.23 4.24 -20.52
N GLN A 84 34.58 3.39 -19.53
CA GLN A 84 33.93 2.09 -19.34
C GLN A 84 32.47 2.23 -18.87
N MET A 85 32.16 3.24 -18.05
CA MET A 85 30.78 3.53 -17.64
C MET A 85 29.91 3.96 -18.81
N GLU A 86 30.46 4.71 -19.76
CA GLU A 86 29.74 5.13 -20.98
C GLU A 86 29.47 3.98 -21.96
N GLU A 87 30.24 2.87 -21.89
CA GLU A 87 29.99 1.67 -22.69
C GLU A 87 28.79 0.84 -22.16
N VAL A 88 28.31 1.12 -20.94
CA VAL A 88 27.16 0.40 -20.35
C VAL A 88 25.88 0.78 -21.11
N PRO A 89 25.10 -0.21 -21.58
CA PRO A 89 23.82 0.08 -22.24
C PRO A 89 22.91 0.99 -21.44
N HIS A 90 22.24 1.93 -22.11
CA HIS A 90 21.33 2.91 -21.50
C HIS A 90 22.00 3.98 -20.63
N VAL A 91 23.32 3.98 -20.49
CA VAL A 91 24.08 5.13 -20.05
C VAL A 91 24.24 6.07 -21.25
N LYS A 92 23.63 7.25 -21.16
CA LYS A 92 23.69 8.24 -22.24
C LYS A 92 25.03 8.96 -22.28
N SER A 93 25.49 9.41 -21.10
CA SER A 93 26.77 10.08 -20.92
C SER A 93 27.19 10.08 -19.46
N VAL A 94 28.49 10.17 -19.21
CA VAL A 94 29.05 10.36 -17.87
C VAL A 94 29.85 11.66 -17.89
N ILE A 95 29.39 12.66 -17.17
CA ILE A 95 29.98 14.01 -17.14
C ILE A 95 30.94 14.09 -15.98
N TRP A 96 32.17 14.45 -16.28
CA TRP A 96 33.20 14.82 -15.32
C TRP A 96 33.96 16.02 -15.87
N TYR A 97 34.94 16.56 -15.17
CA TYR A 97 35.64 17.76 -15.64
C TYR A 97 36.38 17.54 -16.98
N ASP A 98 36.81 16.32 -17.30
CA ASP A 98 37.45 15.98 -18.57
C ASP A 98 36.48 16.02 -19.77
N SER A 99 35.18 16.06 -19.51
CA SER A 99 34.17 16.34 -20.54
C SER A 99 34.10 17.83 -20.90
N LEU A 100 34.55 18.72 -19.98
CA LEU A 100 34.53 20.17 -20.16
C LEU A 100 35.90 20.72 -20.62
N ALA A 101 37.02 20.05 -20.24
CA ALA A 101 38.37 20.48 -20.49
C ALA A 101 39.25 19.26 -20.76
N ASP A 102 40.34 19.42 -21.55
CA ASP A 102 41.31 18.35 -21.75
C ASP A 102 41.92 17.90 -20.43
N ILE A 103 41.99 16.60 -20.16
CA ILE A 103 42.52 16.00 -18.92
C ILE A 103 43.95 16.44 -18.60
N SER A 104 44.69 16.96 -19.57
CA SER A 104 46.02 17.53 -19.36
C SER A 104 45.99 18.91 -18.67
N ILE A 105 44.81 19.54 -18.59
CA ILE A 105 44.61 20.79 -17.86
C ILE A 105 44.35 20.42 -16.41
N PRO A 106 45.18 20.86 -15.45
CA PRO A 106 44.93 20.62 -14.03
C PRO A 106 43.56 21.20 -13.61
N MET A 107 42.80 20.45 -12.81
CA MET A 107 41.45 20.85 -12.38
C MET A 107 41.44 22.19 -11.64
N GLU A 108 42.52 22.52 -10.93
CA GLU A 108 42.73 23.79 -10.20
C GLU A 108 42.79 25.01 -11.14
N MET A 109 42.84 24.81 -12.45
CA MET A 109 42.78 25.92 -13.46
C MET A 109 41.36 26.21 -13.91
N LEU A 110 40.37 25.41 -13.53
CA LEU A 110 38.97 25.65 -13.83
C LEU A 110 38.43 26.81 -12.95
N PRO A 111 37.36 27.47 -13.36
CA PRO A 111 36.63 28.39 -12.48
C PRO A 111 36.24 27.73 -11.16
N ASP A 112 36.37 28.47 -10.05
CA ASP A 112 36.13 27.95 -8.70
C ASP A 112 34.77 27.23 -8.59
N GLU A 113 33.73 27.77 -9.23
CA GLU A 113 32.37 27.16 -9.24
C GLU A 113 32.31 25.77 -9.86
N ILE A 114 33.11 25.54 -10.92
CA ILE A 114 33.21 24.24 -11.60
C ILE A 114 34.09 23.29 -10.78
N TYR A 115 35.19 23.82 -10.23
CA TYR A 115 36.10 23.04 -9.40
C TYR A 115 35.35 22.48 -8.17
N ASP A 116 34.68 23.35 -7.43
CA ASP A 116 33.96 23.01 -6.21
C ASP A 116 32.77 22.03 -6.48
N PHE A 117 32.21 22.05 -7.70
CA PHE A 117 31.18 21.10 -8.09
C PHE A 117 31.73 19.68 -8.24
N PHE A 118 32.90 19.53 -8.88
CA PHE A 118 33.45 18.22 -9.16
C PHE A 118 34.40 17.70 -8.06
N ASN A 119 34.87 18.53 -7.15
CA ASN A 119 35.97 18.16 -6.29
C ASN A 119 35.79 18.61 -4.83
N ASN A 120 36.22 17.75 -3.90
CA ASN A 120 36.38 18.09 -2.52
C ASN A 120 37.76 17.68 -2.02
N ASP A 121 38.67 18.65 -1.87
CA ASP A 121 40.05 18.41 -1.45
C ASP A 121 40.18 17.92 -0.01
N GLU A 122 39.26 18.34 0.89
CA GLU A 122 39.28 17.91 2.29
C GLU A 122 39.00 16.41 2.45
N LYS A 123 38.20 15.87 1.53
CA LYS A 123 37.76 14.46 1.53
C LYS A 123 38.50 13.60 0.51
N ASP A 124 39.35 14.19 -0.33
CA ASP A 124 39.98 13.50 -1.47
C ASP A 124 38.96 12.79 -2.34
N SER A 125 37.84 13.46 -2.63
CA SER A 125 36.73 12.93 -3.38
C SER A 125 36.37 13.76 -4.59
N THR A 126 35.88 13.11 -5.65
CA THR A 126 35.40 13.75 -6.88
C THR A 126 34.04 13.21 -7.30
N LEU A 127 33.27 14.01 -8.03
CA LEU A 127 31.89 13.75 -8.41
C LEU A 127 31.77 13.56 -9.92
N LEU A 128 31.12 12.47 -10.36
CA LEU A 128 30.70 12.26 -11.74
C LEU A 128 29.18 12.29 -11.80
N ALA A 129 28.62 12.90 -12.84
CA ALA A 129 27.18 12.84 -13.13
C ALA A 129 26.92 11.82 -14.25
N VAL A 130 26.08 10.85 -13.98
CA VAL A 130 25.69 9.77 -14.90
C VAL A 130 24.28 10.03 -15.39
N LEU A 131 24.11 10.18 -16.69
CA LEU A 131 22.81 10.40 -17.34
C LEU A 131 22.35 9.12 -18.04
N TYR A 132 21.06 8.81 -17.95
CA TYR A 132 20.45 7.63 -18.57
C TYR A 132 19.45 8.07 -19.66
N ASP A 133 19.35 7.28 -20.74
CA ASP A 133 18.46 7.53 -21.87
C ASP A 133 17.02 7.04 -21.66
N THR A 134 16.75 6.38 -20.54
CA THR A 134 15.43 5.85 -20.13
C THR A 134 15.00 6.42 -18.79
N SER A 135 13.69 6.34 -18.50
CA SER A 135 13.11 6.87 -17.26
C SER A 135 13.65 6.16 -16.01
N MET A 136 13.60 6.83 -14.87
CA MET A 136 14.06 6.34 -13.57
C MET A 136 13.43 4.99 -13.18
N SER A 137 12.17 4.77 -13.52
CA SER A 137 11.44 3.54 -13.26
C SER A 137 11.61 2.46 -14.32
N ALA A 138 12.34 2.73 -15.42
CA ALA A 138 12.56 1.77 -16.50
C ALA A 138 13.42 0.60 -16.02
N ASP A 139 13.12 -0.61 -16.48
CA ASP A 139 13.93 -1.79 -16.19
C ASP A 139 15.35 -1.63 -16.74
N GLU A 140 15.48 -0.97 -17.88
CA GLU A 140 16.74 -0.65 -18.58
C GLU A 140 17.65 0.23 -17.71
N THR A 141 17.12 1.28 -17.08
CA THR A 141 17.88 2.14 -16.15
C THR A 141 18.35 1.37 -14.92
N MET A 142 17.49 0.54 -14.34
CA MET A 142 17.85 -0.27 -13.19
C MET A 142 18.91 -1.32 -13.52
N ASP A 143 18.83 -1.92 -14.69
CA ASP A 143 19.82 -2.90 -15.16
C ASP A 143 21.17 -2.21 -15.49
N ALA A 144 21.14 -1.00 -16.07
CA ALA A 144 22.35 -0.17 -16.27
C ALA A 144 23.05 0.16 -14.93
N ILE A 145 22.29 0.50 -13.88
CA ILE A 145 22.86 0.76 -12.55
C ILE A 145 23.50 -0.49 -11.95
N GLU A 146 22.89 -1.66 -12.13
CA GLU A 146 23.52 -2.93 -11.68
C GLU A 146 24.82 -3.23 -12.43
N GLU A 147 24.85 -2.98 -13.75
CA GLU A 147 26.05 -3.18 -14.54
C GLU A 147 27.13 -2.15 -14.16
N LEU A 148 26.77 -0.88 -13.96
CA LEU A 148 27.68 0.16 -13.47
C LEU A 148 28.31 -0.21 -12.14
N ARG A 149 27.57 -0.78 -11.21
CA ARG A 149 28.11 -1.28 -9.92
C ARG A 149 29.15 -2.38 -10.10
N GLY A 150 29.08 -3.11 -11.21
CA GLY A 150 30.09 -4.10 -11.60
C GLY A 150 31.32 -3.50 -12.29
N VAL A 151 31.20 -2.32 -12.90
CA VAL A 151 32.28 -1.60 -13.61
C VAL A 151 33.09 -0.74 -12.66
N VAL A 152 32.42 -0.03 -11.73
CA VAL A 152 33.09 0.88 -10.78
C VAL A 152 33.86 0.10 -9.71
N LYS A 153 34.90 0.74 -9.16
CA LYS A 153 35.73 0.15 -8.07
C LYS A 153 35.06 0.33 -6.71
N ASP A 154 35.55 -0.39 -5.69
CA ASP A 154 35.01 -0.41 -4.32
C ASP A 154 34.92 0.99 -3.65
N GLN A 155 35.75 1.96 -4.09
CA GLN A 155 35.78 3.34 -3.60
C GLN A 155 34.86 4.29 -4.37
N CYS A 156 33.93 3.76 -5.15
CA CYS A 156 32.96 4.51 -5.95
C CYS A 156 31.55 4.23 -5.45
N TYR A 157 30.77 5.28 -5.31
CA TYR A 157 29.44 5.25 -4.70
C TYR A 157 28.41 5.85 -5.67
N ILE A 158 27.54 5.02 -6.25
CA ILE A 158 26.48 5.48 -7.16
C ILE A 158 25.25 5.86 -6.35
N SER A 159 24.93 7.14 -6.32
CA SER A 159 23.85 7.76 -5.55
C SER A 159 22.70 8.22 -6.44
N GLY A 160 21.68 8.77 -5.82
CA GLY A 160 20.48 9.33 -6.46
C GLY A 160 19.29 8.37 -6.47
N MET A 161 18.13 8.91 -6.82
CA MET A 161 16.86 8.16 -6.73
C MET A 161 16.83 6.91 -7.61
N SER A 162 17.47 6.94 -8.78
CA SER A 162 17.56 5.78 -9.68
C SER A 162 18.26 4.58 -9.00
N ALA A 163 19.33 4.84 -8.23
CA ALA A 163 20.02 3.81 -7.45
C ALA A 163 19.16 3.30 -6.28
N VAL A 164 18.38 4.19 -5.64
CA VAL A 164 17.42 3.82 -4.58
C VAL A 164 16.32 2.92 -5.13
N VAL A 165 15.73 3.26 -6.27
CA VAL A 165 14.69 2.45 -6.94
C VAL A 165 15.23 1.05 -7.30
N THR A 166 16.49 0.97 -7.76
CA THR A 166 17.16 -0.30 -8.05
C THR A 166 17.31 -1.16 -6.79
N ASP A 167 17.72 -0.56 -5.67
CA ASP A 167 17.84 -1.29 -4.40
C ASP A 167 16.47 -1.72 -3.85
N ILE A 168 15.42 -0.91 -4.03
CA ILE A 168 14.04 -1.31 -3.70
C ILE A 168 13.60 -2.52 -4.54
N LYS A 169 13.90 -2.53 -5.86
CA LYS A 169 13.64 -3.68 -6.76
C LYS A 169 14.28 -4.95 -6.21
N ASN A 170 15.56 -4.88 -5.89
CA ASN A 170 16.32 -6.02 -5.40
C ASN A 170 15.81 -6.53 -4.05
N LEU A 171 15.56 -5.62 -3.13
CA LEU A 171 15.04 -5.94 -1.80
C LEU A 171 13.63 -6.53 -1.88
N SER A 172 12.74 -5.91 -2.66
CA SER A 172 11.36 -6.37 -2.85
C SER A 172 11.31 -7.76 -3.49
N ASN A 173 12.10 -8.00 -4.53
CA ASN A 173 12.16 -9.31 -5.21
C ASN A 173 12.68 -10.41 -4.27
N LYS A 174 13.59 -10.09 -3.37
CA LYS A 174 14.12 -11.04 -2.37
C LYS A 174 13.11 -11.32 -1.26
N GLU A 175 12.39 -10.31 -0.81
CA GLU A 175 11.53 -10.40 0.37
C GLU A 175 10.11 -10.88 0.06
N THR A 176 9.52 -10.51 -1.08
CA THR A 176 8.12 -10.83 -1.42
C THR A 176 7.77 -12.33 -1.33
N PRO A 177 8.58 -13.27 -1.83
CA PRO A 177 8.29 -14.70 -1.66
C PRO A 177 8.30 -15.15 -0.19
N VAL A 178 9.16 -14.54 0.62
CA VAL A 178 9.27 -14.82 2.06
C VAL A 178 8.04 -14.27 2.82
N TYR A 179 7.53 -13.11 2.44
CA TYR A 179 6.29 -12.57 3.00
C TYR A 179 5.12 -13.57 2.87
N VAL A 180 4.93 -14.08 1.65
CA VAL A 180 3.87 -15.06 1.39
C VAL A 180 4.08 -16.32 2.21
N LEU A 181 5.29 -16.83 2.29
CA LEU A 181 5.60 -18.02 3.09
C LEU A 181 5.31 -17.82 4.57
N ILE A 182 5.76 -16.70 5.15
CA ILE A 182 5.52 -16.37 6.57
C ILE A 182 4.02 -16.25 6.83
N ALA A 183 3.29 -15.50 6.00
CA ALA A 183 1.86 -15.29 6.15
C ALA A 183 1.11 -16.63 6.10
N VAL A 184 1.43 -17.51 5.14
CA VAL A 184 0.82 -18.83 4.99
C VAL A 184 1.12 -19.72 6.21
N VAL A 185 2.37 -19.81 6.65
CA VAL A 185 2.77 -20.65 7.78
C VAL A 185 2.09 -20.20 9.07
N LEU A 186 2.11 -18.91 9.37
CA LEU A 186 1.46 -18.38 10.58
C LEU A 186 -0.06 -18.55 10.54
N ALA A 187 -0.68 -18.34 9.38
CA ALA A 187 -2.11 -18.59 9.19
C ALA A 187 -2.48 -20.08 9.40
N VAL A 188 -1.69 -21.03 8.86
CA VAL A 188 -1.89 -22.47 9.12
C VAL A 188 -1.82 -22.77 10.61
N ILE A 189 -0.82 -22.26 11.31
CA ILE A 189 -0.64 -22.48 12.76
C ILE A 189 -1.88 -21.97 13.51
N VAL A 190 -2.25 -20.71 13.31
CA VAL A 190 -3.38 -20.10 14.02
C VAL A 190 -4.69 -20.84 13.73
N LEU A 191 -4.98 -21.12 12.46
CA LEU A 191 -6.20 -21.84 12.09
C LEU A 191 -6.20 -23.28 12.61
N SER A 192 -5.08 -23.98 12.55
CA SER A 192 -5.01 -25.37 13.07
C SER A 192 -5.21 -25.43 14.58
N LEU A 193 -4.84 -24.38 15.32
CA LEU A 193 -5.05 -24.27 16.76
C LEU A 193 -6.50 -23.87 17.11
N THR A 194 -7.15 -23.11 16.25
CA THR A 194 -8.47 -22.52 16.53
C THR A 194 -9.64 -23.30 15.96
N MET A 195 -9.39 -24.16 14.96
CA MET A 195 -10.40 -25.03 14.31
C MET A 195 -10.36 -26.46 14.88
N ASP A 196 -11.33 -27.27 14.50
CA ASP A 196 -11.47 -28.67 14.93
C ASP A 196 -10.69 -29.68 14.05
N SER A 197 -9.98 -29.20 13.02
CA SER A 197 -9.19 -30.01 12.09
C SER A 197 -7.91 -29.31 11.69
N ALA A 198 -6.78 -30.02 11.73
CA ALA A 198 -5.49 -29.50 11.29
C ALA A 198 -5.34 -29.45 9.76
N LEU A 199 -6.11 -30.25 8.99
CA LEU A 199 -6.01 -30.33 7.55
C LEU A 199 -6.97 -29.36 6.83
N ALA A 200 -8.09 -28.98 7.43
CA ALA A 200 -9.05 -28.05 6.82
C ALA A 200 -8.42 -26.68 6.50
N PRO A 201 -7.59 -26.07 7.36
CA PRO A 201 -6.86 -24.82 7.07
C PRO A 201 -6.00 -24.89 5.81
N ILE A 202 -5.36 -26.01 5.53
CA ILE A 202 -4.54 -26.18 4.32
C ILE A 202 -5.39 -26.05 3.06
N PHE A 203 -6.60 -26.59 3.05
CA PHE A 203 -7.53 -26.41 1.91
C PHE A 203 -8.08 -25.00 1.79
N PHE A 204 -8.26 -24.29 2.92
CA PHE A 204 -8.61 -22.88 2.89
C PHE A 204 -7.52 -22.08 2.18
N LEU A 205 -6.27 -22.24 2.64
CA LEU A 205 -5.13 -21.52 2.07
C LEU A 205 -4.86 -21.92 0.62
N LEU A 206 -5.08 -23.18 0.24
CA LEU A 206 -4.98 -23.62 -1.15
C LEU A 206 -6.04 -22.91 -2.03
N SER A 207 -7.28 -22.81 -1.57
CA SER A 207 -8.34 -22.09 -2.29
C SER A 207 -8.06 -20.60 -2.40
N ILE A 208 -7.57 -19.97 -1.31
CA ILE A 208 -7.19 -18.56 -1.28
C ILE A 208 -5.95 -18.33 -2.15
N GLY A 209 -4.95 -19.22 -2.08
CA GLY A 209 -3.75 -19.16 -2.93
C GLY A 209 -4.09 -19.20 -4.42
N MET A 210 -5.04 -20.04 -4.85
CA MET A 210 -5.54 -20.00 -6.22
C MET A 210 -6.16 -18.64 -6.57
N ALA A 211 -6.97 -18.08 -5.66
CA ALA A 211 -7.57 -16.76 -5.87
C ALA A 211 -6.52 -15.64 -5.97
N ILE A 212 -5.44 -15.72 -5.18
CA ILE A 212 -4.30 -14.76 -5.23
C ILE A 212 -3.60 -14.89 -6.60
N VAL A 213 -3.30 -16.10 -7.07
CA VAL A 213 -2.68 -16.32 -8.38
C VAL A 213 -3.55 -15.78 -9.51
N TYR A 214 -4.86 -15.99 -9.45
CA TYR A 214 -5.79 -15.41 -10.44
C TYR A 214 -5.80 -13.88 -10.39
N ASN A 215 -5.78 -13.30 -9.19
CA ASN A 215 -5.75 -11.86 -9.00
C ASN A 215 -4.46 -11.25 -9.57
N LEU A 216 -3.31 -11.77 -9.17
CA LEU A 216 -2.01 -11.26 -9.64
C LEU A 216 -1.84 -11.49 -11.15
N GLY A 217 -2.23 -12.67 -11.67
CA GLY A 217 -2.11 -12.98 -13.09
C GLY A 217 -3.00 -12.14 -14.01
N THR A 218 -4.15 -11.69 -13.52
CA THR A 218 -5.03 -10.81 -14.32
C THR A 218 -4.56 -9.35 -14.35
N ASN A 219 -3.49 -8.98 -13.65
CA ASN A 219 -2.91 -7.64 -13.75
C ASN A 219 -2.20 -7.38 -15.08
N VAL A 220 -1.87 -8.44 -15.84
CA VAL A 220 -1.33 -8.31 -17.20
C VAL A 220 -2.21 -7.44 -18.12
N PHE A 221 -3.52 -7.41 -17.89
CA PHE A 221 -4.43 -6.53 -18.64
C PHE A 221 -4.30 -5.04 -18.27
N LYS A 222 -3.67 -4.72 -17.15
CA LYS A 222 -3.34 -3.36 -16.73
C LYS A 222 -1.96 -2.93 -17.24
N GLY A 223 -1.08 -3.90 -17.51
CA GLY A 223 0.31 -3.70 -17.94
C GLY A 223 1.28 -3.70 -16.76
N GLU A 224 1.08 -2.85 -15.78
CA GLU A 224 1.95 -2.74 -14.61
C GLU A 224 1.19 -2.60 -13.29
N ILE A 225 1.89 -2.87 -12.18
CA ILE A 225 1.44 -2.65 -10.80
C ILE A 225 2.61 -2.14 -9.97
N SER A 226 2.33 -1.39 -8.90
CA SER A 226 3.34 -1.00 -7.93
C SER A 226 3.87 -2.19 -7.13
N TYR A 227 5.15 -2.14 -6.73
CA TYR A 227 5.74 -3.13 -5.82
C TYR A 227 5.00 -3.19 -4.47
N VAL A 228 4.49 -2.05 -3.98
CA VAL A 228 3.66 -1.99 -2.76
C VAL A 228 2.37 -2.79 -2.96
N THR A 229 1.70 -2.58 -4.10
CA THR A 229 0.50 -3.34 -4.46
C THR A 229 0.79 -4.82 -4.60
N GLN A 230 1.89 -5.20 -5.24
CA GLN A 230 2.30 -6.60 -5.40
C GLN A 230 2.51 -7.29 -4.05
N ALA A 231 3.29 -6.66 -3.16
CA ALA A 231 3.59 -7.21 -1.83
C ALA A 231 2.34 -7.33 -0.95
N LEU A 232 1.54 -6.27 -0.91
CA LEU A 232 0.35 -6.22 -0.07
C LEU A 232 -0.80 -7.07 -0.62
N ALA A 233 -0.98 -7.16 -1.94
CA ALA A 233 -2.10 -7.88 -2.53
C ALA A 233 -2.16 -9.35 -2.07
N ALA A 234 -1.02 -10.04 -2.03
CA ALA A 234 -0.97 -11.42 -1.58
C ALA A 234 -1.30 -11.57 -0.09
N VAL A 235 -0.70 -10.73 0.76
CA VAL A 235 -0.83 -10.80 2.22
C VAL A 235 -2.21 -10.36 2.68
N LEU A 236 -2.71 -9.25 2.12
CA LEU A 236 -4.02 -8.70 2.49
C LEU A 236 -5.16 -9.53 1.95
N GLN A 237 -5.06 -10.01 0.71
CA GLN A 237 -6.09 -10.90 0.16
C GLN A 237 -6.18 -12.18 0.99
N LEU A 238 -5.04 -12.76 1.41
CA LEU A 238 -5.02 -13.90 2.32
C LEU A 238 -5.80 -13.58 3.59
N GLY A 239 -5.46 -12.49 4.27
CA GLY A 239 -6.08 -12.08 5.54
C GLY A 239 -7.58 -11.80 5.41
N VAL A 240 -7.97 -10.96 4.45
CA VAL A 240 -9.36 -10.51 4.27
C VAL A 240 -10.28 -11.62 3.77
N THR A 241 -9.81 -12.52 2.91
CA THR A 241 -10.68 -13.59 2.35
C THR A 241 -10.75 -14.85 3.19
N MET A 242 -9.89 -14.95 4.21
CA MET A 242 -9.89 -16.10 5.13
C MET A 242 -11.19 -16.20 5.92
N ASP A 243 -11.77 -15.07 6.31
CA ASP A 243 -13.01 -14.98 7.06
C ASP A 243 -14.18 -15.67 6.35
N TYR A 244 -14.25 -15.54 5.03
CA TYR A 244 -15.28 -16.19 4.24
C TYR A 244 -15.17 -17.72 4.31
N SER A 245 -13.94 -18.24 4.35
CA SER A 245 -13.67 -19.67 4.47
C SER A 245 -14.06 -20.20 5.85
N ILE A 246 -13.78 -19.44 6.90
CA ILE A 246 -14.16 -19.74 8.30
C ILE A 246 -15.69 -19.75 8.43
N PHE A 247 -16.40 -18.78 7.85
CA PHE A 247 -17.86 -18.73 7.87
C PHE A 247 -18.49 -19.91 7.13
N LEU A 248 -17.93 -20.30 5.99
CA LEU A 248 -18.39 -21.47 5.27
C LEU A 248 -18.19 -22.76 6.09
N TRP A 249 -17.04 -22.91 6.75
CA TRP A 249 -16.74 -24.07 7.56
C TRP A 249 -17.71 -24.22 8.74
N HIS A 250 -17.89 -23.17 9.55
CA HIS A 250 -18.84 -23.21 10.65
C HIS A 250 -20.28 -23.46 10.20
N SER A 251 -20.69 -22.88 9.06
CA SER A 251 -21.99 -23.19 8.48
C SER A 251 -22.09 -24.64 8.04
N TYR A 252 -21.00 -25.21 7.52
CA TYR A 252 -20.96 -26.62 7.11
C TYR A 252 -21.06 -27.56 8.31
N GLU A 253 -20.35 -27.30 9.40
CA GLU A 253 -20.46 -28.05 10.66
C GLU A 253 -21.88 -28.02 11.21
N GLU A 254 -22.49 -26.84 11.31
CA GLU A 254 -23.88 -26.69 11.78
C GLU A 254 -24.87 -27.48 10.92
N GLN A 255 -24.69 -27.47 9.60
CA GLN A 255 -25.55 -28.22 8.70
C GLN A 255 -25.26 -29.74 8.70
N GLN A 256 -24.04 -30.18 9.01
CA GLN A 256 -23.73 -31.60 9.21
C GLN A 256 -24.52 -32.20 10.38
N GLU A 257 -24.56 -31.51 11.51
CA GLU A 257 -25.35 -31.89 12.67
C GLU A 257 -26.84 -31.95 12.33
N ARG A 258 -27.36 -30.96 11.60
CA ARG A 258 -28.76 -30.86 11.20
C ARG A 258 -29.18 -31.97 10.25
N PHE A 259 -28.32 -32.39 9.32
CA PHE A 259 -28.60 -33.42 8.31
C PHE A 259 -28.00 -34.79 8.66
N GLN A 260 -27.72 -35.06 9.94
CA GLN A 260 -27.28 -36.34 10.47
C GLN A 260 -26.10 -36.96 9.67
N GLY A 261 -25.17 -36.12 9.20
CA GLY A 261 -23.95 -36.54 8.50
C GLY A 261 -24.08 -36.66 6.98
N ASP A 262 -25.19 -36.28 6.35
CA ASP A 262 -25.25 -36.17 4.87
C ASP A 262 -24.44 -34.96 4.41
N LYS A 263 -23.15 -35.23 4.16
CA LYS A 263 -22.12 -34.22 3.83
C LYS A 263 -22.46 -33.40 2.57
N LYS A 264 -23.02 -34.05 1.55
CA LYS A 264 -23.38 -33.38 0.29
C LYS A 264 -24.55 -32.43 0.49
N ARG A 265 -25.57 -32.87 1.21
CA ARG A 265 -26.72 -32.05 1.53
C ARG A 265 -26.32 -30.89 2.49
N ALA A 266 -25.54 -31.22 3.51
CA ALA A 266 -24.99 -30.22 4.45
C ALA A 266 -24.20 -29.12 3.74
N MET A 267 -23.26 -29.48 2.86
CA MET A 267 -22.48 -28.53 2.07
C MET A 267 -23.34 -27.67 1.15
N ALA A 268 -24.33 -28.24 0.46
CA ALA A 268 -25.22 -27.46 -0.41
C ALA A 268 -26.02 -26.40 0.39
N HIS A 269 -26.44 -26.72 1.62
CA HIS A 269 -27.12 -25.79 2.50
C HIS A 269 -26.12 -24.77 3.11
N ALA A 270 -24.93 -25.21 3.50
CA ALA A 270 -23.86 -24.32 3.97
C ALA A 270 -23.52 -23.25 2.94
N ILE A 271 -23.28 -23.62 1.68
CA ILE A 271 -23.05 -22.67 0.57
C ILE A 271 -24.22 -21.68 0.47
N SER A 272 -25.47 -22.18 0.49
CA SER A 272 -26.66 -21.33 0.37
C SER A 272 -26.80 -20.31 1.51
N ASN A 273 -26.45 -20.69 2.73
CA ASN A 273 -26.50 -19.82 3.91
C ASN A 273 -25.34 -18.81 3.89
N THR A 274 -24.16 -19.28 3.55
CA THR A 274 -22.92 -18.48 3.57
C THR A 274 -22.91 -17.42 2.49
N ILE A 275 -23.36 -17.72 1.26
CA ILE A 275 -23.42 -16.75 0.16
C ILE A 275 -24.11 -15.45 0.57
N THR A 276 -25.24 -15.53 1.29
CA THR A 276 -26.00 -14.33 1.66
C THR A 276 -25.20 -13.43 2.63
N SER A 277 -24.49 -14.05 3.57
CA SER A 277 -23.67 -13.32 4.54
C SER A 277 -22.37 -12.82 3.92
N VAL A 278 -21.65 -13.68 3.18
CA VAL A 278 -20.37 -13.37 2.54
C VAL A 278 -20.51 -12.30 1.47
N VAL A 279 -21.54 -12.36 0.61
CA VAL A 279 -21.78 -11.32 -0.39
C VAL A 279 -22.10 -9.97 0.28
N GLY A 280 -22.88 -9.98 1.36
CA GLY A 280 -23.18 -8.74 2.10
C GLY A 280 -21.92 -8.09 2.69
N SER A 281 -21.03 -8.89 3.23
CA SER A 281 -19.76 -8.48 3.82
C SER A 281 -18.74 -8.11 2.74
N SER A 282 -18.55 -8.95 1.71
CA SER A 282 -17.60 -8.65 0.64
C SER A 282 -17.91 -7.36 -0.13
N ILE A 283 -19.17 -6.95 -0.25
CA ILE A 283 -19.54 -5.67 -0.88
C ILE A 283 -19.00 -4.48 -0.07
N THR A 284 -19.03 -4.54 1.25
CA THR A 284 -18.45 -3.47 2.09
C THR A 284 -16.94 -3.41 1.96
N THR A 285 -16.28 -4.56 1.92
CA THR A 285 -14.83 -4.65 1.73
C THR A 285 -14.40 -4.16 0.35
N VAL A 286 -15.09 -4.57 -0.71
CA VAL A 286 -14.87 -4.08 -2.09
C VAL A 286 -15.09 -2.57 -2.16
N ALA A 287 -16.14 -2.04 -1.52
CA ALA A 287 -16.39 -0.61 -1.53
C ALA A 287 -15.30 0.19 -0.79
N GLY A 288 -14.74 -0.36 0.30
CA GLY A 288 -13.58 0.22 0.97
C GLY A 288 -12.38 0.33 0.02
N PHE A 289 -12.06 -0.74 -0.70
CA PHE A 289 -10.95 -0.70 -1.68
C PHE A 289 -11.27 0.19 -2.89
N VAL A 290 -12.49 0.20 -3.40
CA VAL A 290 -12.91 1.09 -4.50
C VAL A 290 -12.83 2.56 -4.09
N ALA A 291 -13.01 2.89 -2.80
CA ALA A 291 -12.84 4.26 -2.33
C ALA A 291 -11.42 4.80 -2.56
N LEU A 292 -10.38 3.95 -2.56
CA LEU A 292 -9.01 4.34 -2.91
C LEU A 292 -8.87 4.81 -4.37
N CYS A 293 -9.77 4.38 -5.26
CA CYS A 293 -9.75 4.82 -6.66
C CYS A 293 -10.16 6.30 -6.84
N PHE A 294 -10.60 6.97 -5.79
CA PHE A 294 -10.93 8.40 -5.81
C PHE A 294 -9.75 9.29 -5.39
N MET A 295 -8.57 8.70 -5.19
CA MET A 295 -7.33 9.44 -4.99
C MET A 295 -6.87 10.07 -6.29
N SER A 296 -6.30 11.27 -6.19
CA SER A 296 -5.54 11.91 -7.27
C SER A 296 -4.19 11.22 -7.45
N PHE A 297 -3.57 10.78 -6.35
CA PHE A 297 -2.39 9.92 -6.37
C PHE A 297 -2.75 8.51 -6.85
N THR A 298 -2.37 8.18 -8.07
CA THR A 298 -2.87 7.00 -8.80
C THR A 298 -2.45 5.65 -8.20
N LEU A 299 -1.49 5.63 -7.29
CA LEU A 299 -1.16 4.44 -6.48
C LEU A 299 -2.37 3.94 -5.67
N GLY A 300 -3.25 4.84 -5.21
CA GLY A 300 -4.51 4.47 -4.59
C GLY A 300 -5.42 3.67 -5.51
N MET A 301 -5.53 4.08 -6.77
CA MET A 301 -6.29 3.35 -7.80
C MET A 301 -5.65 1.99 -8.10
N ASP A 302 -4.32 1.92 -8.16
CA ASP A 302 -3.58 0.67 -8.37
C ASP A 302 -3.91 -0.35 -7.28
N LEU A 303 -3.71 0.02 -6.02
CA LEU A 303 -3.99 -0.84 -4.86
C LEU A 303 -5.49 -1.16 -4.77
N GLY A 304 -6.35 -0.15 -4.95
CA GLY A 304 -7.80 -0.27 -4.83
C GLY A 304 -8.41 -1.29 -5.79
N ILE A 305 -8.05 -1.22 -7.08
CA ILE A 305 -8.55 -2.15 -8.11
C ILE A 305 -8.04 -3.58 -7.87
N VAL A 306 -6.75 -3.75 -7.60
CA VAL A 306 -6.14 -5.06 -7.37
C VAL A 306 -6.75 -5.73 -6.15
N MET A 307 -6.94 -4.98 -5.07
CA MET A 307 -7.53 -5.52 -3.84
C MET A 307 -9.04 -5.81 -3.99
N ALA A 308 -9.82 -4.92 -4.60
CA ALA A 308 -11.24 -5.14 -4.86
C ALA A 308 -11.47 -6.38 -5.72
N LYS A 309 -10.70 -6.54 -6.80
CA LYS A 309 -10.70 -7.72 -7.67
C LYS A 309 -10.29 -8.98 -6.88
N GLY A 310 -9.28 -8.88 -6.02
CA GLY A 310 -8.83 -9.96 -5.16
C GLY A 310 -9.92 -10.49 -4.23
N VAL A 311 -10.68 -9.58 -3.60
CA VAL A 311 -11.83 -9.94 -2.74
C VAL A 311 -12.91 -10.66 -3.56
N VAL A 312 -13.27 -10.16 -4.74
CA VAL A 312 -14.28 -10.80 -5.61
C VAL A 312 -13.86 -12.22 -6.01
N LEU A 313 -12.59 -12.40 -6.44
CA LEU A 313 -12.03 -13.71 -6.78
C LEU A 313 -11.98 -14.64 -5.56
N GLY A 314 -11.63 -14.10 -4.38
CA GLY A 314 -11.64 -14.82 -3.11
C GLY A 314 -13.03 -15.36 -2.76
N VAL A 315 -14.06 -14.53 -2.90
CA VAL A 315 -15.46 -14.96 -2.69
C VAL A 315 -15.87 -16.06 -3.67
N ILE A 316 -15.54 -15.90 -4.95
CA ILE A 316 -15.84 -16.93 -5.98
C ILE A 316 -15.16 -18.25 -5.61
N CYS A 317 -13.88 -18.24 -5.25
CA CYS A 317 -13.14 -19.43 -4.83
C CYS A 317 -13.72 -20.03 -3.53
N CYS A 318 -14.09 -19.19 -2.56
CA CYS A 318 -14.70 -19.63 -1.30
C CYS A 318 -16.01 -20.39 -1.50
N VAL A 319 -16.87 -19.98 -2.45
CA VAL A 319 -18.18 -20.63 -2.67
C VAL A 319 -18.16 -21.73 -3.74
N THR A 320 -17.06 -21.90 -4.47
CA THR A 320 -16.92 -22.90 -5.55
C THR A 320 -15.78 -23.87 -5.32
N VAL A 321 -14.55 -23.38 -5.24
CA VAL A 321 -13.31 -24.20 -5.14
C VAL A 321 -13.21 -24.83 -3.75
N LEU A 322 -13.35 -24.04 -2.69
CA LEU A 322 -13.22 -24.51 -1.32
C LEU A 322 -14.21 -25.64 -0.97
N PRO A 323 -15.54 -25.51 -1.22
CA PRO A 323 -16.48 -26.61 -0.98
C PRO A 323 -16.14 -27.87 -1.75
N SER A 324 -15.59 -27.70 -2.96
CA SER A 324 -15.18 -28.81 -3.81
C SER A 324 -13.98 -29.55 -3.22
N LEU A 325 -12.96 -28.82 -2.72
CA LEU A 325 -11.80 -29.39 -2.02
C LEU A 325 -12.24 -30.12 -0.74
N LEU A 326 -13.04 -29.47 0.09
CA LEU A 326 -13.52 -30.05 1.36
C LEU A 326 -14.29 -31.35 1.15
N LEU A 327 -15.14 -31.42 0.12
CA LEU A 327 -15.90 -32.64 -0.18
C LEU A 327 -15.08 -33.76 -0.80
N VAL A 328 -14.04 -33.45 -1.58
CA VAL A 328 -13.16 -34.45 -2.19
C VAL A 328 -12.23 -35.05 -1.14
N PHE A 329 -11.67 -34.21 -0.26
CA PHE A 329 -10.71 -34.64 0.75
C PHE A 329 -11.32 -34.86 2.15
N ASP A 330 -12.65 -34.95 2.23
CA ASP A 330 -13.40 -35.08 3.46
C ASP A 330 -12.91 -36.22 4.38
N LYS A 331 -12.62 -37.41 3.84
CA LYS A 331 -12.06 -38.52 4.62
C LYS A 331 -10.69 -38.22 5.27
N ALA A 332 -9.89 -37.41 4.62
CA ALA A 332 -8.57 -36.98 5.15
C ALA A 332 -8.76 -35.94 6.28
N ILE A 333 -9.69 -35.01 6.09
CA ILE A 333 -10.04 -34.01 7.07
C ILE A 333 -10.56 -34.66 8.36
N GLU A 334 -11.44 -35.65 8.26
CA GLU A 334 -11.96 -36.38 9.43
C GLU A 334 -10.88 -37.08 10.26
N LYS A 335 -9.82 -37.59 9.61
CA LYS A 335 -8.70 -38.22 10.32
C LYS A 335 -7.85 -37.26 11.12
N THR A 336 -7.92 -35.96 10.82
CA THR A 336 -7.13 -34.92 11.49
C THR A 336 -7.95 -34.09 12.48
N LYS A 337 -9.18 -34.52 12.79
CA LYS A 337 -10.02 -33.86 13.80
C LYS A 337 -9.42 -33.92 15.19
N HIS A 338 -9.45 -32.80 15.87
CA HIS A 338 -8.99 -32.66 17.24
C HIS A 338 -9.89 -31.70 18.04
N LYS A 339 -9.71 -31.66 19.34
CA LYS A 339 -10.48 -30.74 20.20
C LYS A 339 -9.99 -29.30 20.01
N VAL A 340 -10.91 -28.37 19.77
CA VAL A 340 -10.64 -26.94 19.67
C VAL A 340 -10.04 -26.41 20.97
N ILE A 341 -8.97 -25.58 20.86
CA ILE A 341 -8.27 -25.02 22.02
C ILE A 341 -9.05 -23.83 22.61
N ILE A 342 -9.81 -23.10 21.77
CA ILE A 342 -10.59 -21.95 22.24
C ILE A 342 -11.71 -22.45 23.16
N PRO A 343 -11.73 -22.01 24.43
CA PRO A 343 -12.77 -22.40 25.38
C PRO A 343 -14.12 -21.78 24.99
N ASP A 344 -15.22 -22.34 25.59
CA ASP A 344 -16.53 -21.71 25.49
C ASP A 344 -16.53 -20.34 26.18
N LEU A 345 -16.68 -19.28 25.38
CA LEU A 345 -16.69 -17.89 25.84
C LEU A 345 -18.09 -17.37 26.19
N GLY A 346 -19.09 -18.27 26.33
CA GLY A 346 -20.46 -17.90 26.64
C GLY A 346 -20.59 -17.10 27.93
N ARG A 347 -19.83 -17.46 28.97
CA ARG A 347 -19.81 -16.72 30.25
C ARG A 347 -19.27 -15.29 30.10
N ILE A 348 -18.28 -15.12 29.24
CA ILE A 348 -17.71 -13.81 28.97
C ILE A 348 -18.73 -12.94 28.22
N ALA A 349 -19.43 -13.49 27.25
CA ALA A 349 -20.49 -12.78 26.55
C ALA A 349 -21.60 -12.28 27.49
N ASP A 350 -22.04 -13.12 28.42
CA ASP A 350 -23.04 -12.73 29.41
C ASP A 350 -22.51 -11.64 30.37
N TRP A 351 -21.26 -11.73 30.77
CA TRP A 351 -20.60 -10.74 31.62
C TRP A 351 -20.51 -9.37 30.91
N ILE A 352 -20.13 -9.34 29.63
CA ILE A 352 -20.06 -8.12 28.85
C ILE A 352 -21.42 -7.44 28.78
N VAL A 353 -22.48 -8.19 28.42
CA VAL A 353 -23.83 -7.64 28.29
C VAL A 353 -24.38 -7.17 29.63
N ARG A 354 -23.96 -7.79 30.73
CA ARG A 354 -24.35 -7.35 32.12
C ARG A 354 -23.69 -6.01 32.47
N HIS A 355 -22.43 -5.79 32.03
CA HIS A 355 -21.67 -4.60 32.38
C HIS A 355 -21.59 -3.57 31.22
N TYR A 356 -22.56 -3.57 30.32
CA TYR A 356 -22.59 -2.69 29.15
C TYR A 356 -22.33 -1.20 29.45
N GLY A 357 -22.76 -0.71 30.63
CA GLY A 357 -22.56 0.67 31.06
C GLY A 357 -21.08 1.02 31.28
N VAL A 358 -20.27 0.06 31.76
CA VAL A 358 -18.82 0.25 31.93
C VAL A 358 -18.14 0.43 30.55
N PHE A 359 -18.48 -0.41 29.58
CA PHE A 359 -17.89 -0.34 28.26
C PHE A 359 -18.30 0.92 27.48
N LEU A 360 -19.50 1.46 27.75
CA LEU A 360 -19.87 2.77 27.24
C LEU A 360 -19.00 3.89 27.84
N ILE A 361 -18.75 3.86 29.14
CA ILE A 361 -17.87 4.84 29.79
C ILE A 361 -16.45 4.72 29.22
N VAL A 362 -15.93 3.50 29.04
CA VAL A 362 -14.63 3.27 28.40
C VAL A 362 -14.60 3.86 26.99
N PHE A 363 -15.64 3.64 26.18
CA PHE A 363 -15.76 4.25 24.87
C PHE A 363 -15.65 5.77 24.90
N LEU A 364 -16.42 6.43 25.79
CA LEU A 364 -16.43 7.89 25.89
C LEU A 364 -15.10 8.47 26.41
N VAL A 365 -14.45 7.79 27.37
CA VAL A 365 -13.18 8.21 27.96
C VAL A 365 -12.03 8.05 26.98
N VAL A 366 -12.00 6.96 26.21
CA VAL A 366 -10.93 6.66 25.25
C VAL A 366 -11.12 7.43 23.95
N LEU A 367 -12.33 7.82 23.58
CA LEU A 367 -12.62 8.52 22.34
C LEU A 367 -11.84 9.84 22.22
N GLY A 368 -11.79 10.64 23.27
CA GLY A 368 -11.05 11.92 23.26
C GLY A 368 -9.56 11.75 22.99
N PRO A 369 -8.84 10.96 23.80
CA PRO A 369 -7.43 10.63 23.51
C PRO A 369 -7.21 9.97 22.14
N ALA A 370 -8.11 9.09 21.69
CA ALA A 370 -7.97 8.45 20.38
C ALA A 370 -8.06 9.45 19.22
N ILE A 371 -9.02 10.39 19.26
CA ILE A 371 -9.12 11.46 18.26
C ILE A 371 -7.91 12.39 18.34
N TYR A 372 -7.48 12.78 19.54
CA TYR A 372 -6.31 13.62 19.72
C TYR A 372 -5.06 12.98 19.10
N GLY A 373 -4.78 11.72 19.41
CA GLY A 373 -3.66 10.98 18.83
C GLY A 373 -3.75 10.88 17.33
N TYR A 374 -4.94 10.56 16.80
CA TYR A 374 -5.17 10.46 15.36
C TYR A 374 -4.86 11.76 14.60
N THR A 375 -5.21 12.92 15.17
CA THR A 375 -4.97 14.23 14.55
C THR A 375 -3.55 14.79 14.75
N HIS A 376 -2.75 14.15 15.62
CA HIS A 376 -1.37 14.55 15.94
C HIS A 376 -0.35 13.45 15.65
N THR A 377 -0.69 12.51 14.81
CA THR A 377 0.26 11.49 14.31
C THR A 377 1.05 12.10 13.15
N ASP A 378 2.36 12.12 13.31
CA ASP A 378 3.28 12.60 12.29
C ASP A 378 3.42 11.57 11.16
N VAL A 379 3.54 12.09 9.93
CA VAL A 379 3.77 11.28 8.74
C VAL A 379 5.06 11.73 8.05
N TYR A 380 5.76 10.79 7.42
CA TYR A 380 6.94 11.07 6.63
C TYR A 380 6.70 10.76 5.15
N TYR A 381 7.45 11.46 4.29
CA TYR A 381 7.39 11.36 2.83
C TYR A 381 8.74 10.96 2.22
N ASP A 382 9.82 10.99 3.01
CA ASP A 382 11.14 10.53 2.59
C ASP A 382 11.14 9.00 2.43
N LEU A 383 11.19 8.55 1.19
CA LEU A 383 11.17 7.13 0.84
C LEU A 383 12.55 6.48 1.01
N ALA A 384 13.62 7.23 0.74
CA ALA A 384 14.99 6.76 0.82
C ALA A 384 15.47 6.66 2.27
N GLY A 385 15.16 7.65 3.10
CA GLY A 385 15.67 7.74 4.48
C GLY A 385 15.18 6.65 5.43
N THR A 386 14.18 5.87 5.03
CA THR A 386 13.64 4.74 5.83
C THR A 386 14.14 3.37 5.39
N LEU A 387 14.92 3.32 4.32
CA LEU A 387 15.55 2.08 3.86
C LEU A 387 16.74 1.69 4.73
N PRO A 388 17.13 0.40 4.75
CA PRO A 388 18.30 -0.04 5.49
C PRO A 388 19.57 0.70 5.11
N LYS A 389 20.30 1.23 6.09
CA LYS A 389 21.57 1.93 5.88
C LYS A 389 22.68 1.07 5.24
N SER A 390 22.47 -0.24 5.18
CA SER A 390 23.39 -1.18 4.54
C SER A 390 23.22 -1.26 3.02
N LEU A 391 22.23 -0.59 2.44
CA LEU A 391 22.05 -0.54 0.99
C LEU A 391 23.07 0.39 0.35
N SER A 392 23.56 0.00 -0.83
CA SER A 392 24.61 0.74 -1.54
C SER A 392 24.15 2.16 -1.92
N SER A 393 22.91 2.32 -2.35
CA SER A 393 22.33 3.63 -2.68
C SER A 393 22.27 4.57 -1.45
N ILE A 394 21.92 4.04 -0.28
CA ILE A 394 21.81 4.85 0.94
C ILE A 394 23.22 5.27 1.41
N THR A 395 24.17 4.34 1.41
CA THR A 395 25.58 4.67 1.69
C THR A 395 26.11 5.73 0.72
N ALA A 396 25.75 5.61 -0.56
CA ALA A 396 26.16 6.57 -1.60
C ALA A 396 25.52 7.96 -1.42
N ASN A 397 24.24 8.00 -1.03
CA ASN A 397 23.55 9.26 -0.74
C ASN A 397 24.12 9.93 0.51
N ASP A 398 24.46 9.15 1.56
CA ASP A 398 25.14 9.67 2.75
C ASP A 398 26.49 10.28 2.36
N LYS A 399 27.27 9.62 1.48
CA LYS A 399 28.55 10.12 0.97
C LYS A 399 28.39 11.39 0.13
N LEU A 400 27.41 11.43 -0.76
CA LEU A 400 27.13 12.62 -1.56
C LEU A 400 26.83 13.84 -0.67
N ASN A 401 26.04 13.62 0.40
CA ASN A 401 25.71 14.68 1.34
C ASN A 401 26.91 15.07 2.24
N GLU A 402 27.69 14.10 2.71
CA GLU A 402 28.85 14.34 3.56
C GLU A 402 30.00 15.04 2.84
N ASP A 403 30.23 14.71 1.56
CA ASP A 403 31.39 15.18 0.79
C ASP A 403 31.05 16.42 -0.04
N PHE A 404 29.84 16.53 -0.54
CA PHE A 404 29.43 17.63 -1.45
C PHE A 404 28.28 18.50 -0.91
N GLU A 405 27.81 18.25 0.32
CA GLU A 405 26.69 18.96 0.94
C GLU A 405 25.44 18.99 0.04
N MET A 406 25.21 17.92 -0.74
CA MET A 406 24.10 17.77 -1.65
C MET A 406 23.07 16.79 -1.08
N GLY A 407 22.10 17.33 -0.34
CA GLY A 407 20.97 16.58 0.23
C GLY A 407 19.82 16.38 -0.75
N ALA A 408 19.64 17.31 -1.69
CA ALA A 408 18.69 17.21 -2.79
C ALA A 408 19.21 17.91 -4.06
N THR A 409 18.79 17.42 -5.22
CA THR A 409 19.12 18.05 -6.52
C THR A 409 17.83 18.39 -7.25
N HIS A 410 17.75 19.63 -7.71
CA HIS A 410 16.65 20.13 -8.52
C HIS A 410 17.14 20.41 -9.93
N MET A 411 16.26 20.32 -10.90
CA MET A 411 16.50 20.77 -12.26
C MET A 411 15.45 21.80 -12.66
N ILE A 412 15.85 22.77 -13.46
CA ILE A 412 14.97 23.78 -14.03
C ILE A 412 14.97 23.59 -15.53
N ILE A 413 13.80 23.43 -16.12
CA ILE A 413 13.62 23.47 -17.57
C ILE A 413 12.99 24.82 -17.92
N ALA A 414 13.68 25.62 -18.71
CA ALA A 414 13.26 26.95 -19.11
C ALA A 414 13.32 27.09 -20.65
N ASP A 415 12.68 28.11 -21.20
CA ASP A 415 12.72 28.39 -22.64
C ASP A 415 14.15 28.77 -23.08
N SER A 416 14.67 28.16 -24.16
CA SER A 416 16.01 28.44 -24.69
C SER A 416 16.16 29.86 -25.22
N SER A 417 15.05 30.55 -25.51
CA SER A 417 15.04 31.97 -25.93
C SER A 417 15.31 32.95 -24.78
N LEU A 418 15.33 32.49 -23.52
CA LEU A 418 15.72 33.31 -22.37
C LEU A 418 17.13 33.84 -22.59
N SER A 419 17.33 35.16 -22.47
CA SER A 419 18.62 35.76 -22.72
C SER A 419 19.69 35.28 -21.72
N ALA A 420 20.94 35.13 -22.15
CA ALA A 420 22.05 34.77 -21.25
C ALA A 420 22.13 35.68 -20.01
N LYS A 421 21.81 36.97 -20.18
CA LYS A 421 21.74 37.92 -19.06
C LYS A 421 20.63 37.60 -18.08
N ASP A 422 19.43 37.26 -18.57
CA ASP A 422 18.28 36.94 -17.70
C ASP A 422 18.46 35.57 -17.06
N ALA A 423 19.03 34.60 -17.78
CA ALA A 423 19.38 33.29 -17.24
C ALA A 423 20.41 33.40 -16.10
N SER A 424 21.50 34.15 -16.32
CA SER A 424 22.49 34.41 -15.26
C SER A 424 21.88 35.19 -14.06
N ALA A 425 21.04 36.20 -14.30
CA ALA A 425 20.40 36.94 -13.23
C ALA A 425 19.42 36.06 -12.43
N MET A 426 18.72 35.12 -13.09
CA MET A 426 17.86 34.15 -12.44
C MET A 426 18.68 33.20 -11.55
N LEU A 427 19.77 32.64 -12.05
CA LEU A 427 20.67 31.78 -11.27
C LEU A 427 21.33 32.51 -10.11
N ASP A 428 21.74 33.76 -10.30
CA ASP A 428 22.25 34.62 -9.24
C ASP A 428 21.21 34.94 -8.14
N GLU A 429 19.94 35.02 -8.49
CA GLU A 429 18.84 35.16 -7.52
C GLU A 429 18.59 33.85 -6.79
N ILE A 430 18.61 32.71 -7.49
CA ILE A 430 18.45 31.37 -6.94
C ILE A 430 19.60 31.02 -5.99
N SER A 431 20.84 31.35 -6.32
CA SER A 431 22.01 31.07 -5.46
C SER A 431 21.96 31.75 -4.09
N LYS A 432 21.09 32.76 -3.93
CA LYS A 432 20.90 33.46 -2.66
C LYS A 432 19.76 32.88 -1.81
N VAL A 433 19.02 31.95 -2.36
CA VAL A 433 17.96 31.26 -1.61
C VAL A 433 18.59 30.37 -0.55
N ASP A 434 18.01 30.37 0.65
CA ASP A 434 18.53 29.66 1.79
C ASP A 434 18.69 28.15 1.50
N GLY A 435 19.85 27.60 1.84
CA GLY A 435 20.19 26.20 1.60
C GLY A 435 20.55 25.82 0.15
N VAL A 436 20.58 26.79 -0.79
CA VAL A 436 21.13 26.55 -2.14
C VAL A 436 22.66 26.59 -2.06
N LYS A 437 23.31 25.48 -2.45
CA LYS A 437 24.76 25.38 -2.51
C LYS A 437 25.32 25.80 -3.85
N MET A 438 24.58 25.46 -4.92
CA MET A 438 24.97 25.81 -6.27
C MET A 438 23.76 25.98 -7.18
N ALA A 439 23.89 26.80 -8.20
CA ALA A 439 22.92 26.96 -9.27
C ALA A 439 23.70 27.10 -10.59
N LEU A 440 23.66 26.05 -11.42
CA LEU A 440 24.47 25.94 -12.63
C LEU A 440 23.57 25.87 -13.86
N GLY A 441 23.93 26.61 -14.88
CA GLY A 441 23.33 26.55 -16.20
C GLY A 441 24.40 26.74 -17.28
N PHE A 442 23.99 26.65 -18.52
CA PHE A 442 24.92 26.77 -19.63
C PHE A 442 25.75 28.07 -19.57
N ASP A 443 25.11 29.20 -19.34
CA ASP A 443 25.75 30.50 -19.34
C ASP A 443 26.64 30.76 -18.11
N SER A 444 26.39 30.08 -16.99
CA SER A 444 27.25 30.12 -15.81
C SER A 444 28.50 29.29 -15.97
N LEU A 445 28.42 28.15 -16.66
CA LEU A 445 29.57 27.27 -16.93
C LEU A 445 30.55 27.89 -17.92
N VAL A 446 30.04 28.61 -18.90
CA VAL A 446 30.82 29.14 -20.02
C VAL A 446 31.27 30.60 -19.75
N GLY A 447 30.53 31.29 -18.88
CA GLY A 447 30.70 32.73 -18.62
C GLY A 447 30.10 33.61 -19.75
N PRO A 448 29.59 34.80 -19.39
CA PRO A 448 28.85 35.68 -20.31
C PRO A 448 29.68 36.25 -21.47
N GLY A 449 30.97 36.00 -21.47
CA GLY A 449 31.91 36.52 -22.50
C GLY A 449 32.21 35.59 -23.66
N ILE A 450 31.83 34.34 -23.59
CA ILE A 450 32.08 33.35 -24.65
C ILE A 450 30.80 33.15 -25.47
N PRO A 451 30.79 33.45 -26.80
CA PRO A 451 29.63 33.18 -27.62
C PRO A 451 29.32 31.66 -27.65
N ARG A 452 28.05 31.32 -27.51
CA ARG A 452 27.53 29.93 -27.48
C ARG A 452 27.98 29.08 -28.67
N GLU A 453 28.36 29.71 -29.79
CA GLU A 453 28.83 29.09 -31.05
C GLU A 453 30.24 28.47 -30.95
N PHE A 454 31.02 28.84 -29.93
CA PHE A 454 32.39 28.32 -29.72
C PHE A 454 32.45 27.09 -28.79
N ILE A 455 31.33 26.66 -28.27
CA ILE A 455 31.26 25.55 -27.31
C ILE A 455 31.02 24.25 -28.06
N PRO A 456 31.70 23.16 -27.70
CA PRO A 456 31.45 21.83 -28.26
C PRO A 456 29.96 21.46 -28.19
N ASP A 457 29.42 20.94 -29.29
CA ASP A 457 28.01 20.55 -29.38
C ASP A 457 27.66 19.51 -28.28
N ASP A 458 28.58 18.62 -27.96
CA ASP A 458 28.38 17.58 -26.91
C ASP A 458 28.05 18.20 -25.52
N VAL A 459 28.64 19.34 -25.17
CA VAL A 459 28.35 20.03 -23.90
C VAL A 459 27.07 20.85 -24.00
N LYS A 460 26.86 21.46 -25.17
CA LYS A 460 25.68 22.29 -25.41
C LYS A 460 24.40 21.44 -25.42
N ASP A 461 24.41 20.29 -26.10
CA ASP A 461 23.25 19.42 -26.28
C ASP A 461 22.79 18.77 -24.96
N VAL A 462 23.65 18.74 -23.94
CA VAL A 462 23.26 18.29 -22.58
C VAL A 462 22.38 19.32 -21.87
N LEU A 463 22.68 20.62 -22.06
CA LEU A 463 22.03 21.71 -21.31
C LEU A 463 21.08 22.55 -22.16
N ILE A 464 21.18 22.50 -23.50
CA ILE A 464 20.28 23.24 -24.40
C ILE A 464 19.91 22.29 -25.57
N ASN A 465 18.61 22.00 -25.68
CA ASN A 465 18.10 21.25 -26.83
C ASN A 465 16.75 21.80 -27.29
N GLY A 466 16.65 22.06 -28.60
CA GLY A 466 15.44 22.61 -29.19
C GLY A 466 15.03 23.96 -28.57
N ASP A 467 13.82 24.01 -28.13
CA ASP A 467 13.20 25.20 -27.50
C ASP A 467 13.47 25.30 -25.98
N TYR A 468 14.26 24.39 -25.42
CA TYR A 468 14.46 24.29 -23.98
C TYR A 468 15.93 24.39 -23.55
N GLN A 469 16.15 24.90 -22.33
CA GLN A 469 17.43 24.87 -21.63
C GLN A 469 17.24 24.31 -20.23
N MET A 470 18.22 23.52 -19.78
CA MET A 470 18.25 22.88 -18.49
C MET A 470 19.27 23.54 -17.57
N MET A 471 18.91 23.71 -16.30
CA MET A 471 19.78 24.21 -15.23
C MET A 471 19.68 23.26 -14.04
N VAL A 472 20.76 23.15 -13.27
CA VAL A 472 20.85 22.27 -12.09
C VAL A 472 21.04 23.11 -10.83
N VAL A 473 20.31 22.78 -9.78
CA VAL A 473 20.38 23.44 -8.48
C VAL A 473 20.63 22.37 -7.41
N GLY A 474 21.73 22.50 -6.69
CA GLY A 474 22.08 21.67 -5.53
C GLY A 474 21.60 22.30 -4.24
N SER A 475 20.96 21.52 -3.38
CA SER A 475 20.45 21.90 -2.07
C SER A 475 21.13 21.13 -0.95
N GLU A 476 21.48 21.81 0.15
CA GLU A 476 21.96 21.13 1.37
C GLU A 476 20.83 20.45 2.14
N TYR A 477 19.57 20.83 1.88
CA TYR A 477 18.43 20.27 2.58
C TYR A 477 18.11 18.86 2.07
N ALA A 478 17.77 17.98 2.99
CA ALA A 478 17.30 16.64 2.65
C ALA A 478 15.93 16.69 1.99
N VAL A 479 15.68 15.74 1.10
CA VAL A 479 14.36 15.52 0.47
C VAL A 479 13.28 15.38 1.53
N ALA A 480 12.09 15.93 1.26
CA ALA A 480 10.92 15.94 2.14
C ALA A 480 11.08 16.73 3.46
N SER A 481 12.12 17.54 3.61
CA SER A 481 12.26 18.46 4.74
C SER A 481 11.44 19.73 4.52
N ASP A 482 11.02 20.39 5.62
CA ASP A 482 10.34 21.70 5.53
C ASP A 482 11.22 22.75 4.85
N GLY A 483 12.54 22.65 5.05
CA GLY A 483 13.52 23.54 4.41
C GLY A 483 13.50 23.42 2.90
N VAL A 484 13.60 22.20 2.36
CA VAL A 484 13.57 22.00 0.90
C VAL A 484 12.22 22.34 0.28
N ASN A 485 11.11 22.11 1.01
CA ASN A 485 9.79 22.49 0.51
C ASN A 485 9.62 24.01 0.37
N ALA A 486 10.09 24.78 1.37
CA ALA A 486 10.12 26.24 1.31
C ALA A 486 11.07 26.75 0.22
N GLN A 487 12.25 26.13 0.08
CA GLN A 487 13.22 26.43 -0.98
C GLN A 487 12.62 26.18 -2.38
N CYS A 488 11.95 25.04 -2.62
CA CYS A 488 11.28 24.74 -3.89
C CYS A 488 10.22 25.82 -4.24
N GLU A 489 9.46 26.31 -3.24
CA GLU A 489 8.48 27.36 -3.46
C GLU A 489 9.13 28.68 -3.84
N GLU A 490 10.21 29.07 -3.15
CA GLU A 490 10.96 30.31 -3.43
C GLU A 490 11.63 30.22 -4.81
N ILE A 491 12.30 29.11 -5.14
CA ILE A 491 12.91 28.91 -6.46
C ILE A 491 11.84 28.95 -7.56
N ASN A 492 10.69 28.29 -7.36
CA ASN A 492 9.61 28.31 -8.33
C ASN A 492 9.08 29.74 -8.57
N ASN A 493 8.96 30.56 -7.53
CA ASN A 493 8.59 31.97 -7.66
C ASN A 493 9.64 32.78 -8.45
N ILE A 494 10.92 32.49 -8.24
CA ILE A 494 12.00 33.17 -8.98
C ILE A 494 11.95 32.78 -10.46
N ILE A 495 11.92 31.48 -10.80
CA ILE A 495 11.94 31.06 -12.21
C ILE A 495 10.74 31.60 -12.98
N LYS A 496 9.53 31.59 -12.37
CA LYS A 496 8.31 32.13 -13.00
C LYS A 496 8.34 33.63 -13.24
N LYS A 497 9.20 34.38 -12.54
CA LYS A 497 9.42 35.82 -12.74
C LYS A 497 10.19 36.09 -14.05
N TYR A 498 11.12 35.23 -14.42
CA TYR A 498 11.96 35.35 -15.61
C TYR A 498 11.33 34.64 -16.82
N ASP A 499 10.78 33.46 -16.60
CA ASP A 499 10.07 32.66 -17.59
C ASP A 499 8.84 31.99 -16.98
N SER A 500 7.66 32.41 -17.41
CA SER A 500 6.39 31.87 -16.91
C SER A 500 6.16 30.40 -17.28
N SER A 501 6.89 29.88 -18.30
CA SER A 501 6.82 28.49 -18.75
C SER A 501 7.85 27.59 -18.06
N ALA A 502 8.88 28.16 -17.38
CA ALA A 502 9.89 27.39 -16.70
C ALA A 502 9.30 26.46 -15.64
N MET A 503 9.84 25.26 -15.51
CA MET A 503 9.39 24.23 -14.59
C MET A 503 10.53 23.78 -13.68
N LEU A 504 10.23 23.66 -12.39
CA LEU A 504 11.14 23.09 -11.39
C LEU A 504 10.82 21.60 -11.23
N ILE A 505 11.82 20.74 -11.48
CA ILE A 505 11.66 19.29 -11.46
C ILE A 505 12.73 18.61 -10.61
N GLY A 506 12.55 17.33 -10.34
CA GLY A 506 13.43 16.52 -9.50
C GLY A 506 12.70 15.88 -8.34
N GLU A 507 13.43 15.13 -7.52
CA GLU A 507 12.85 14.33 -6.43
C GLU A 507 12.14 15.21 -5.38
N ALA A 508 12.78 16.29 -4.93
CA ALA A 508 12.19 17.14 -3.90
C ALA A 508 10.97 17.94 -4.36
N PRO A 509 10.95 18.56 -5.57
CA PRO A 509 9.71 19.14 -6.11
C PRO A 509 8.58 18.13 -6.26
N CYS A 510 8.85 16.91 -6.77
CA CYS A 510 7.85 15.85 -6.85
C CYS A 510 7.35 15.42 -5.47
N THR A 511 8.24 15.34 -4.48
CA THR A 511 7.87 15.01 -3.09
C THR A 511 7.02 16.12 -2.46
N LYS A 512 7.30 17.38 -2.75
CA LYS A 512 6.46 18.50 -2.32
C LYS A 512 5.05 18.39 -2.91
N ASP A 513 4.93 18.13 -4.21
CA ASP A 513 3.63 17.92 -4.85
C ASP A 513 2.90 16.69 -4.27
N LEU A 514 3.64 15.62 -3.97
CA LEU A 514 3.10 14.43 -3.30
C LEU A 514 2.49 14.79 -1.94
N ILE A 515 3.15 15.62 -1.13
CA ILE A 515 2.63 16.10 0.18
C ILE A 515 1.29 16.81 -0.01
N GLU A 516 1.23 17.78 -0.91
CA GLU A 516 0.03 18.58 -1.17
C GLU A 516 -1.14 17.74 -1.69
N ILE A 517 -0.88 16.82 -2.62
CA ILE A 517 -1.88 15.94 -3.21
C ILE A 517 -2.41 14.94 -2.18
N THR A 518 -1.53 14.33 -1.41
CA THR A 518 -1.92 13.29 -0.43
C THR A 518 -2.71 13.86 0.74
N ASP A 519 -2.44 15.11 1.15
CA ASP A 519 -3.24 15.79 2.17
C ASP A 519 -4.70 16.01 1.74
N GLN A 520 -4.93 16.30 0.47
CA GLN A 520 -6.27 16.41 -0.09
C GLN A 520 -6.90 15.02 -0.27
N ASP A 521 -6.16 14.05 -0.75
CA ASP A 521 -6.61 12.69 -0.98
C ASP A 521 -7.04 12.01 0.32
N PHE A 522 -6.32 12.23 1.41
CA PHE A 522 -6.69 11.71 2.73
C PHE A 522 -8.12 12.11 3.14
N LYS A 523 -8.48 13.36 2.96
CA LYS A 523 -9.82 13.88 3.26
C LYS A 523 -10.88 13.29 2.31
N THR A 524 -10.57 13.25 1.02
CA THR A 524 -11.48 12.75 -0.02
C THR A 524 -11.80 11.27 0.19
N VAL A 525 -10.78 10.44 0.36
CA VAL A 525 -10.91 8.99 0.54
C VAL A 525 -11.66 8.66 1.83
N SER A 526 -11.36 9.38 2.93
CA SER A 526 -12.07 9.19 4.20
C SER A 526 -13.57 9.46 4.07
N ILE A 527 -13.94 10.56 3.42
CA ILE A 527 -15.36 10.91 3.20
C ILE A 527 -16.05 9.89 2.28
N VAL A 528 -15.40 9.51 1.18
CA VAL A 528 -15.96 8.56 0.21
C VAL A 528 -16.13 7.17 0.84
N SER A 529 -15.12 6.66 1.56
CA SER A 529 -15.17 5.33 2.18
C SER A 529 -16.22 5.24 3.28
N ILE A 530 -16.29 6.22 4.18
CA ILE A 530 -17.30 6.30 5.24
C ILE A 530 -18.71 6.40 4.61
N GLY A 531 -18.89 7.28 3.60
CA GLY A 531 -20.15 7.46 2.90
C GLY A 531 -20.61 6.19 2.18
N ALA A 532 -19.72 5.53 1.45
CA ALA A 532 -20.02 4.29 0.73
C ALA A 532 -20.44 3.17 1.69
N ILE A 533 -19.66 2.95 2.76
CA ILE A 533 -19.96 1.92 3.76
C ILE A 533 -21.24 2.24 4.51
N PHE A 534 -21.49 3.50 4.84
CA PHE A 534 -22.76 3.95 5.44
C PHE A 534 -23.94 3.56 4.55
N VAL A 535 -23.89 3.87 3.27
CA VAL A 535 -24.97 3.55 2.32
C VAL A 535 -25.16 2.04 2.18
N ILE A 536 -24.06 1.26 2.08
CA ILE A 536 -24.13 -0.20 1.96
C ILE A 536 -24.77 -0.82 3.19
N ILE A 537 -24.33 -0.43 4.40
CA ILE A 537 -24.92 -0.92 5.66
C ILE A 537 -26.40 -0.55 5.74
N ALA A 538 -26.78 0.68 5.32
CA ALA A 538 -28.17 1.12 5.29
C ALA A 538 -29.04 0.22 4.38
N LEU A 539 -28.52 -0.14 3.21
CA LEU A 539 -29.22 -1.01 2.26
C LEU A 539 -29.31 -2.46 2.74
N VAL A 540 -28.20 -3.03 3.25
CA VAL A 540 -28.11 -4.42 3.73
C VAL A 540 -29.06 -4.65 4.91
N PHE A 541 -29.05 -3.75 5.88
CA PHE A 541 -29.89 -3.90 7.08
C PHE A 541 -31.26 -3.24 6.94
N LYS A 542 -31.48 -2.42 5.88
CA LYS A 542 -32.69 -1.60 5.72
C LYS A 542 -32.96 -0.78 6.97
N SER A 543 -31.94 -0.05 7.41
CA SER A 543 -31.89 0.69 8.66
C SER A 543 -31.19 2.03 8.45
N VAL A 544 -31.63 3.05 9.18
CA VAL A 544 -30.98 4.37 9.19
C VAL A 544 -30.03 4.50 10.41
N SER A 545 -30.37 3.88 11.54
CA SER A 545 -29.58 4.00 12.77
C SER A 545 -28.38 3.04 12.83
N LEU A 546 -28.49 1.84 12.24
CA LEU A 546 -27.41 0.87 12.28
C LEU A 546 -26.14 1.36 11.56
N PRO A 547 -26.20 2.00 10.38
CA PRO A 547 -25.01 2.57 9.77
C PRO A 547 -24.27 3.54 10.68
N VAL A 548 -24.98 4.45 11.36
CA VAL A 548 -24.40 5.42 12.29
C VAL A 548 -23.65 4.69 13.43
N ILE A 549 -24.28 3.69 14.03
CA ILE A 549 -23.72 2.96 15.16
C ILE A 549 -22.51 2.12 14.73
N LEU A 550 -22.62 1.39 13.61
CA LEU A 550 -21.56 0.50 13.15
C LEU A 550 -20.34 1.31 12.68
N VAL A 551 -20.54 2.35 11.89
CA VAL A 551 -19.45 3.22 11.44
C VAL A 551 -18.78 3.90 12.64
N ALA A 552 -19.54 4.45 13.60
CA ALA A 552 -18.95 5.07 14.79
C ALA A 552 -18.10 4.10 15.63
N VAL A 553 -18.51 2.84 15.73
CA VAL A 553 -17.75 1.80 16.46
C VAL A 553 -16.47 1.42 15.72
N ILE A 554 -16.50 1.36 14.39
CA ILE A 554 -15.34 1.01 13.57
C ILE A 554 -14.35 2.18 13.49
N GLU A 555 -14.85 3.41 13.27
CA GLU A 555 -14.03 4.63 13.29
C GLU A 555 -13.32 4.80 14.64
N PHE A 556 -13.99 4.48 15.74
CA PHE A 556 -13.36 4.45 17.06
C PHE A 556 -12.16 3.51 17.10
N ALA A 557 -12.25 2.32 16.51
CA ALA A 557 -11.13 1.38 16.41
C ALA A 557 -10.00 1.94 15.52
N ILE A 558 -10.35 2.63 14.43
CA ILE A 558 -9.38 3.28 13.54
C ILE A 558 -8.66 4.42 14.27
N PHE A 559 -9.40 5.29 14.98
CA PHE A 559 -8.80 6.38 15.77
C PHE A 559 -7.84 5.87 16.83
N ILE A 560 -8.16 4.76 17.52
CA ILE A 560 -7.22 4.13 18.47
C ILE A 560 -5.98 3.64 17.72
N ASN A 561 -6.16 2.89 16.63
CA ASN A 561 -5.06 2.31 15.88
C ASN A 561 -4.11 3.37 15.32
N MET A 562 -4.66 4.35 14.63
CA MET A 562 -3.89 5.42 13.99
C MET A 562 -3.42 6.50 14.98
N GLY A 563 -4.00 6.56 16.19
CA GLY A 563 -3.61 7.52 17.22
C GLY A 563 -2.48 7.02 18.13
N ILE A 564 -2.20 5.72 18.20
CA ILE A 564 -1.11 5.17 19.02
C ILE A 564 0.25 5.76 18.65
N PRO A 565 0.61 5.94 17.36
CA PRO A 565 1.89 6.50 16.95
C PRO A 565 2.19 7.87 17.56
N ALA A 566 1.22 8.75 17.70
CA ALA A 566 1.40 10.05 18.37
C ALA A 566 1.89 9.93 19.83
N TYR A 567 1.45 8.89 20.54
CA TYR A 567 1.87 8.65 21.92
C TYR A 567 3.17 7.85 22.05
N THR A 568 3.55 7.14 21.00
CA THR A 568 4.80 6.37 20.94
C THR A 568 5.92 7.13 20.23
N HIS A 569 5.64 8.37 19.77
CA HIS A 569 6.57 9.20 18.99
C HIS A 569 7.12 8.44 17.76
N THR A 570 6.24 7.73 17.07
CA THR A 570 6.56 6.98 15.86
C THR A 570 5.92 7.70 14.67
N THR A 571 6.72 8.05 13.68
CA THR A 571 6.22 8.58 12.40
C THR A 571 5.69 7.45 11.52
N LEU A 572 4.70 7.72 10.70
CA LEU A 572 4.12 6.74 9.77
C LEU A 572 4.43 7.13 8.31
N PRO A 573 4.60 6.15 7.41
CA PRO A 573 4.66 6.49 5.99
C PRO A 573 3.32 7.11 5.55
N PHE A 574 3.37 8.15 4.73
CA PHE A 574 2.19 8.92 4.29
C PHE A 574 1.07 8.03 3.75
N ILE A 575 1.44 6.99 2.99
CA ILE A 575 0.46 6.07 2.40
C ILE A 575 -0.29 5.26 3.47
N ALA A 576 0.34 5.00 4.62
CA ALA A 576 -0.31 4.25 5.69
C ALA A 576 -1.49 5.02 6.28
N SER A 577 -1.39 6.34 6.41
CA SER A 577 -2.47 7.18 6.94
C SER A 577 -3.72 7.14 6.07
N ILE A 578 -3.55 7.07 4.74
CA ILE A 578 -4.65 7.04 3.77
C ILE A 578 -5.24 5.64 3.65
N VAL A 579 -4.37 4.65 3.44
CA VAL A 579 -4.77 3.29 3.07
C VAL A 579 -5.31 2.49 4.26
N ILE A 580 -4.71 2.64 5.46
CA ILE A 580 -5.10 1.86 6.64
C ILE A 580 -6.53 2.17 7.09
N GLY A 581 -6.92 3.45 7.14
CA GLY A 581 -8.29 3.83 7.50
C GLY A 581 -9.32 3.10 6.63
N THR A 582 -9.13 3.13 5.33
CA THR A 582 -10.03 2.53 4.34
C THR A 582 -10.04 1.00 4.40
N ILE A 583 -8.86 0.39 4.48
CA ILE A 583 -8.73 -1.08 4.56
C ILE A 583 -9.30 -1.59 5.87
N GLN A 584 -8.95 -0.97 7.00
CA GLN A 584 -9.46 -1.37 8.31
C GLN A 584 -10.98 -1.21 8.36
N LEU A 585 -11.52 -0.10 7.85
CA LEU A 585 -12.96 0.10 7.75
C LEU A 585 -13.64 -1.00 6.92
N GLY A 586 -13.09 -1.35 5.76
CA GLY A 586 -13.62 -2.39 4.88
C GLY A 586 -13.48 -3.81 5.44
N ALA A 587 -12.33 -4.15 6.00
CA ALA A 587 -12.02 -5.52 6.45
C ALA A 587 -12.61 -5.86 7.83
N THR A 588 -12.80 -4.88 8.71
CA THR A 588 -13.26 -5.16 10.08
C THR A 588 -14.75 -4.90 10.32
N VAL A 589 -15.43 -4.24 9.37
CA VAL A 589 -16.89 -4.09 9.39
C VAL A 589 -17.60 -5.46 9.41
N ASP A 590 -16.96 -6.48 8.86
CA ASP A 590 -17.49 -7.85 8.77
C ASP A 590 -17.78 -8.46 10.13
N TYR A 591 -16.95 -8.19 11.13
CA TYR A 591 -17.18 -8.61 12.52
C TYR A 591 -18.46 -8.00 13.09
N ALA A 592 -18.67 -6.71 12.82
CA ALA A 592 -19.86 -5.99 13.25
C ALA A 592 -21.12 -6.45 12.50
N ILE A 593 -21.01 -6.69 11.18
CA ILE A 593 -22.11 -7.22 10.35
C ILE A 593 -22.54 -8.60 10.81
N LEU A 594 -21.59 -9.49 11.10
CA LEU A 594 -21.87 -10.85 11.59
C LEU A 594 -22.72 -10.83 12.87
N MET A 595 -22.29 -10.08 13.86
CA MET A 595 -23.00 -9.94 15.12
C MET A 595 -24.38 -9.27 14.94
N THR A 596 -24.44 -8.19 14.15
CA THR A 596 -25.69 -7.45 13.88
C THR A 596 -26.71 -8.31 13.16
N THR A 597 -26.30 -9.16 12.23
CA THR A 597 -27.20 -10.07 11.51
C THR A 597 -27.83 -11.09 12.43
N LYS A 598 -27.06 -11.66 13.37
CA LYS A 598 -27.59 -12.58 14.39
C LYS A 598 -28.53 -11.88 15.36
N TYR A 599 -28.15 -10.68 15.84
CA TYR A 599 -28.98 -9.85 16.68
C TYR A 599 -30.31 -9.51 16.01
N LYS A 600 -30.31 -9.08 14.75
CA LYS A 600 -31.52 -8.81 13.96
C LYS A 600 -32.45 -10.02 13.90
N LYS A 601 -31.91 -11.22 13.60
CA LYS A 601 -32.67 -12.47 13.50
C LYS A 601 -33.34 -12.83 14.83
N LEU A 602 -32.61 -12.70 15.94
CA LEU A 602 -33.13 -13.00 17.29
C LEU A 602 -34.24 -12.00 17.70
N ARG A 603 -34.05 -10.69 17.46
CA ARG A 603 -35.06 -9.67 17.72
C ARG A 603 -36.32 -9.88 16.88
N TYR A 604 -36.18 -10.25 15.60
CA TYR A 604 -37.30 -10.59 14.72
C TYR A 604 -38.10 -11.78 15.25
N ASN A 605 -37.45 -12.77 15.84
CA ASN A 605 -38.08 -13.96 16.44
C ASN A 605 -38.71 -13.66 17.79
N GLY A 606 -38.58 -12.45 18.33
CA GLY A 606 -39.26 -12.02 19.58
C GLY A 606 -38.45 -12.12 20.84
N ALA A 607 -37.15 -12.47 20.76
CA ALA A 607 -36.27 -12.51 21.92
C ALA A 607 -36.15 -11.13 22.59
N ASP A 608 -36.04 -11.08 23.94
CA ASP A 608 -35.76 -9.83 24.64
C ASP A 608 -34.41 -9.23 24.24
N LYS A 609 -34.26 -7.91 24.38
CA LYS A 609 -33.04 -7.21 23.93
C LYS A 609 -31.77 -7.80 24.56
N LYS A 610 -31.78 -8.04 25.87
CA LYS A 610 -30.63 -8.54 26.61
C LYS A 610 -30.26 -9.97 26.17
N GLU A 611 -31.28 -10.83 26.05
CA GLU A 611 -31.11 -12.20 25.55
C GLU A 611 -30.65 -12.24 24.11
N ALA A 612 -31.24 -11.41 23.23
CA ALA A 612 -30.88 -11.36 21.85
C ALA A 612 -29.41 -10.91 21.64
N ILE A 613 -28.95 -9.89 22.39
CA ILE A 613 -27.58 -9.40 22.31
C ILE A 613 -26.61 -10.42 22.88
N ALA A 614 -26.88 -10.99 24.04
CA ALA A 614 -26.04 -12.00 24.67
C ALA A 614 -25.88 -13.25 23.79
N THR A 615 -26.98 -13.73 23.20
CA THR A 615 -26.96 -14.90 22.32
C THR A 615 -26.26 -14.58 20.99
N ALA A 616 -26.46 -13.38 20.41
CA ALA A 616 -25.75 -12.94 19.22
C ALA A 616 -24.24 -12.87 19.46
N LEU A 617 -23.82 -12.28 20.57
CA LEU A 617 -22.41 -12.20 20.95
C LEU A 617 -21.83 -13.60 21.20
N ARG A 618 -22.49 -14.43 22.01
CA ARG A 618 -22.06 -15.80 22.33
C ARG A 618 -21.82 -16.65 21.08
N SER A 619 -22.70 -16.53 20.11
CA SER A 619 -22.58 -17.27 18.86
C SER A 619 -21.58 -16.67 17.83
N SER A 620 -21.14 -15.41 18.02
CA SER A 620 -20.25 -14.72 17.08
C SER A 620 -18.82 -14.58 17.60
N ILE A 621 -18.62 -14.54 18.91
CA ILE A 621 -17.34 -14.20 19.56
C ILE A 621 -16.20 -15.11 19.10
N GLN A 622 -16.44 -16.41 18.98
CA GLN A 622 -15.43 -17.36 18.53
C GLN A 622 -15.00 -17.07 17.11
N SER A 623 -15.94 -16.88 16.18
CA SER A 623 -15.64 -16.56 14.78
C SER A 623 -14.87 -15.24 14.68
N ILE A 624 -15.25 -14.20 15.43
CA ILE A 624 -14.57 -12.90 15.44
C ILE A 624 -13.12 -13.05 15.92
N ILE A 625 -12.88 -13.84 16.98
CA ILE A 625 -11.53 -14.06 17.51
C ILE A 625 -10.66 -14.82 16.51
N VAL A 626 -11.18 -15.92 15.93
CA VAL A 626 -10.43 -16.71 14.95
C VAL A 626 -10.05 -15.87 13.75
N SER A 627 -10.99 -15.11 13.23
CA SER A 627 -10.82 -14.20 12.10
C SER A 627 -9.75 -13.14 12.39
N ALA A 628 -9.89 -12.42 13.49
CA ALA A 628 -8.92 -11.37 13.86
C ALA A 628 -7.51 -11.92 14.13
N LEU A 629 -7.40 -13.08 14.80
CA LEU A 629 -6.11 -13.73 15.04
C LEU A 629 -5.46 -14.24 13.75
N SER A 630 -6.27 -14.74 12.81
CA SER A 630 -5.76 -15.20 11.52
C SER A 630 -5.25 -14.04 10.66
N PHE A 631 -6.00 -12.92 10.66
CA PHE A 631 -5.59 -11.69 9.98
C PHE A 631 -4.33 -11.09 10.63
N PHE A 632 -4.30 -11.03 11.96
CA PHE A 632 -3.13 -10.61 12.73
C PHE A 632 -1.90 -11.46 12.36
N ALA A 633 -2.03 -12.78 12.35
CA ALA A 633 -0.92 -13.68 12.06
C ALA A 633 -0.37 -13.50 10.64
N ALA A 634 -1.26 -13.34 9.65
CA ALA A 634 -0.86 -13.13 8.27
C ALA A 634 -0.08 -11.82 8.07
N THR A 635 -0.49 -10.74 8.74
CA THR A 635 0.12 -9.42 8.55
C THR A 635 1.28 -9.15 9.51
N PHE A 636 1.18 -9.53 10.79
CA PHE A 636 2.22 -9.26 11.79
C PHE A 636 3.58 -9.89 11.43
N GLY A 637 3.58 -11.13 10.95
CA GLY A 637 4.81 -11.82 10.59
C GLY A 637 5.55 -11.14 9.44
N VAL A 638 4.80 -10.62 8.46
CA VAL A 638 5.37 -9.84 7.34
C VAL A 638 5.92 -8.51 7.83
N GLY A 639 5.14 -7.79 8.65
CA GLY A 639 5.58 -6.53 9.23
C GLY A 639 6.84 -6.63 10.07
N MET A 640 7.06 -7.75 10.76
CA MET A 640 8.28 -7.98 11.55
C MET A 640 9.48 -8.40 10.70
N TYR A 641 9.28 -8.93 9.51
CA TYR A 641 10.34 -9.42 8.63
C TYR A 641 10.79 -8.39 7.61
N SER A 642 9.87 -7.55 7.11
CA SER A 642 10.16 -6.60 6.04
C SER A 642 11.17 -5.54 6.46
N ASN A 643 12.18 -5.34 5.62
CA ASN A 643 13.13 -4.23 5.73
C ASN A 643 12.69 -3.01 4.91
N ILE A 644 11.62 -3.10 4.14
CA ILE A 644 10.97 -1.96 3.48
C ILE A 644 9.98 -1.37 4.47
N ASP A 645 10.30 -0.23 5.07
CA ASP A 645 9.50 0.33 6.17
C ASP A 645 8.04 0.58 5.78
N MET A 646 7.78 1.01 4.57
CA MET A 646 6.41 1.20 4.07
C MET A 646 5.58 -0.09 4.16
N ILE A 647 6.13 -1.24 3.75
CA ILE A 647 5.44 -2.53 3.82
C ILE A 647 5.33 -3.00 5.28
N SER A 648 6.42 -2.87 6.05
CA SER A 648 6.47 -3.19 7.47
C SER A 648 5.41 -2.43 8.26
N SER A 649 5.41 -1.11 8.15
CA SER A 649 4.49 -0.20 8.84
C SER A 649 3.03 -0.49 8.48
N LEU A 650 2.70 -0.67 7.20
CA LEU A 650 1.35 -1.03 6.75
C LEU A 650 0.90 -2.36 7.36
N CYS A 651 1.73 -3.39 7.31
CA CYS A 651 1.42 -4.71 7.85
C CYS A 651 1.26 -4.70 9.39
N ILE A 652 2.10 -3.98 10.11
CA ILE A 652 2.01 -3.82 11.59
C ILE A 652 0.73 -3.06 11.97
N LEU A 653 0.43 -1.97 11.30
CA LEU A 653 -0.79 -1.19 11.53
C LEU A 653 -2.05 -2.01 11.27
N MET A 654 -2.05 -2.84 10.24
CA MET A 654 -3.16 -3.73 9.93
C MET A 654 -3.31 -4.85 10.96
N ALA A 655 -2.21 -5.46 11.38
CA ALA A 655 -2.21 -6.47 12.43
C ALA A 655 -2.77 -5.90 13.73
N ARG A 656 -2.27 -4.75 14.17
CA ARG A 656 -2.75 -4.04 15.35
C ARG A 656 -4.22 -3.63 15.21
N GLY A 657 -4.59 -3.11 14.04
CA GLY A 657 -5.96 -2.70 13.72
C GLY A 657 -6.96 -3.85 13.82
N ALA A 658 -6.61 -5.05 13.37
CA ALA A 658 -7.46 -6.24 13.50
C ALA A 658 -7.74 -6.61 14.96
N ILE A 659 -6.72 -6.58 15.80
CA ILE A 659 -6.86 -6.87 17.25
C ILE A 659 -7.68 -5.79 17.94
N ILE A 660 -7.40 -4.52 17.68
CA ILE A 660 -8.18 -3.40 18.25
C ILE A 660 -9.65 -3.50 17.83
N SER A 661 -9.93 -3.72 16.53
CA SER A 661 -11.29 -3.86 16.03
C SER A 661 -12.01 -5.05 16.64
N MET A 662 -11.33 -6.17 16.84
CA MET A 662 -11.87 -7.34 17.53
C MET A 662 -12.34 -6.97 18.95
N PHE A 663 -11.50 -6.30 19.73
CA PHE A 663 -11.87 -5.87 21.08
C PHE A 663 -13.03 -4.87 21.06
N VAL A 664 -12.98 -3.89 20.18
CA VAL A 664 -14.02 -2.87 20.05
C VAL A 664 -15.37 -3.50 19.67
N VAL A 665 -15.39 -4.43 18.73
CA VAL A 665 -16.63 -5.12 18.33
C VAL A 665 -17.15 -6.05 19.43
N ILE A 666 -16.29 -6.76 20.16
CA ILE A 666 -16.71 -7.67 21.22
C ILE A 666 -17.24 -6.90 22.45
N PHE A 667 -16.62 -5.79 22.83
CA PHE A 667 -16.94 -5.09 24.09
C PHE A 667 -17.83 -3.86 23.91
N ILE A 668 -17.61 -3.05 22.87
CA ILE A 668 -18.31 -1.77 22.69
C ILE A 668 -19.61 -1.94 21.90
N LEU A 669 -19.61 -2.71 20.80
CA LEU A 669 -20.80 -2.87 19.95
C LEU A 669 -22.03 -3.43 20.70
N PRO A 670 -21.91 -4.48 21.59
CA PRO A 670 -23.02 -4.94 22.41
C PRO A 670 -23.58 -3.84 23.32
N SER A 671 -22.70 -2.98 23.84
CA SER A 671 -23.08 -1.87 24.71
C SER A 671 -23.88 -0.82 23.94
N MET A 672 -23.49 -0.51 22.72
CA MET A 672 -24.24 0.36 21.83
C MET A 672 -25.61 -0.22 21.50
N PHE A 673 -25.71 -1.52 21.22
CA PHE A 673 -26.99 -2.17 20.97
C PHE A 673 -27.90 -2.16 22.21
N MET A 674 -27.35 -2.32 23.43
CA MET A 674 -28.12 -2.23 24.68
C MET A 674 -28.74 -0.86 24.90
N ILE A 675 -28.07 0.22 24.49
CA ILE A 675 -28.56 1.59 24.68
C ILE A 675 -29.54 1.95 23.57
N PHE A 676 -29.15 1.70 22.31
CA PHE A 676 -29.88 2.14 21.14
C PHE A 676 -30.91 1.12 20.62
N ASP A 677 -31.18 0.01 21.31
CA ASP A 677 -32.14 -1.04 20.86
C ASP A 677 -33.51 -0.45 20.43
N LYS A 678 -34.07 0.48 21.23
CA LYS A 678 -35.35 1.11 20.88
C LYS A 678 -35.29 1.89 19.56
N LEU A 679 -34.21 2.64 19.35
CA LEU A 679 -33.98 3.41 18.13
C LEU A 679 -33.77 2.47 16.95
N ILE A 680 -32.93 1.44 17.10
CA ILE A 680 -32.67 0.42 16.07
C ILE A 680 -33.97 -0.25 15.65
N CYS A 681 -34.78 -0.71 16.60
CA CYS A 681 -36.06 -1.35 16.31
C CYS A 681 -37.11 -0.43 15.70
N ALA A 682 -37.00 0.89 15.91
CA ALA A 682 -37.93 1.88 15.33
C ALA A 682 -37.55 2.27 13.89
N THR A 683 -36.24 2.34 13.59
CA THR A 683 -35.71 2.83 12.32
C THR A 683 -35.26 1.74 11.34
N SER A 684 -35.42 0.46 11.73
CA SER A 684 -34.94 -0.69 10.95
C SER A 684 -36.06 -1.62 10.54
N MET A 685 -36.06 -2.05 9.28
CA MET A 685 -37.00 -3.06 8.80
C MET A 685 -36.57 -4.47 9.20
N GLY A 686 -37.51 -5.28 9.73
CA GLY A 686 -37.28 -6.67 10.06
C GLY A 686 -36.65 -6.91 11.45
N PHE A 687 -36.78 -5.95 12.38
CA PHE A 687 -36.47 -6.13 13.81
C PHE A 687 -37.72 -6.45 14.68
N ARG A 688 -38.92 -6.22 14.17
CA ARG A 688 -40.20 -6.59 14.83
C ARG A 688 -41.11 -7.29 13.83
N LYS A 689 -41.77 -8.37 14.27
CA LYS A 689 -42.91 -8.91 13.50
C LYS A 689 -43.94 -7.81 13.33
N LYS A 690 -44.49 -7.61 12.09
CA LYS A 690 -45.65 -6.79 11.87
C LYS A 690 -46.79 -7.38 12.74
N LYS A 691 -47.40 -6.55 13.62
CA LYS A 691 -48.66 -6.90 14.29
C LYS A 691 -49.69 -7.18 13.21
N GLY A 692 -50.03 -8.45 12.97
CA GLY A 692 -51.05 -8.82 11.97
C GLY A 692 -50.89 -10.17 11.28
N THR A 693 -49.84 -10.89 11.53
CA THR A 693 -49.72 -12.27 10.99
C THR A 693 -49.72 -13.25 12.17
N THR A 694 -50.91 -13.51 12.71
CA THR A 694 -51.19 -14.74 13.48
C THR A 694 -51.02 -15.91 12.52
N VAL A 695 -49.85 -16.49 12.44
CA VAL A 695 -49.71 -17.85 11.96
C VAL A 695 -50.16 -18.70 13.11
N ASN A 696 -51.35 -19.31 13.00
CA ASN A 696 -51.78 -20.43 13.82
C ASN A 696 -50.67 -21.49 13.74
N VAL A 697 -49.91 -21.63 14.77
CA VAL A 697 -49.13 -22.82 15.05
C VAL A 697 -50.15 -23.85 15.50
N SER A 698 -50.79 -24.51 14.53
CA SER A 698 -51.39 -25.81 14.83
C SER A 698 -50.23 -26.75 15.10
N GLU A 699 -50.14 -27.18 16.36
CA GLU A 699 -49.53 -28.46 16.69
C GLU A 699 -49.97 -29.51 15.65
N ASN A 700 -49.02 -29.91 14.81
CA ASN A 700 -49.16 -31.21 14.15
C ASN A 700 -47.79 -31.72 13.72
N ASN A 701 -47.46 -32.78 14.41
CA ASN A 701 -46.74 -33.98 13.91
C ASN A 701 -45.27 -33.87 13.53
N VAL A 702 -44.48 -34.12 14.55
CA VAL A 702 -43.41 -35.13 14.42
C VAL A 702 -44.05 -36.39 13.79
N SER A 703 -43.85 -36.60 12.52
CA SER A 703 -43.89 -37.90 11.90
C SER A 703 -42.75 -37.99 10.87
N VAL A 704 -41.85 -38.86 11.20
CA VAL A 704 -40.89 -39.61 10.41
C VAL A 704 -41.39 -39.84 9.00
N GLN A 705 -40.69 -39.31 7.99
CA GLN A 705 -40.29 -39.99 6.74
C GLN A 705 -39.10 -39.29 6.10
#